data_6755685dacded572082ef563d6681a1f
#
_entry.id   6755685dacded572082ef563d6681a1f
#
_cell.length_a   1.000
_cell.length_b   1.000
_cell.length_c   1.000
_cell.angle_alpha   90.00
_cell.angle_beta   90.00
_cell.angle_gamma   90.00
#
_symmetry.space_group_name_H-M   'P 1'
#
loop_
_entity.id
_entity.type
_entity.pdbx_description
1 polymer ?
#
loop_
_entity_poly.entity_id
_entity_poly.type
_entity_poly.pdbx_seq_one_letter_code
_entity_poly.pdbx_strand_id
1 'polypeptide(L)'
;MKRMILLSMAVVMSMTMLFAQSREGLTEYKLSNGLTVLLWEDHNQPDVTGYVAVRAGSMDEPAEYTGLAHYLEHMLFKGTQKIGALDWEKEKPFYEEIIRLYDEYAETTDEAKRAELTKKINEASIEAAKYSTVEDFFVLLDGIGATGVNAYTSYDMTCYHNSFPATNMYKWLTIFSDRLIDPVFRTFQAELENVFEEYNMYQDDVMTHVRHNLYSKLYAGHPYERDVIGSPEHLKNPRLSKLIEFYETWYVPNNMALIIVGDFDAEATKPMIEETFGRLEYKELPERPSYPNTSFAGNPSHKFKVGYYPMIVWAYDGVKTTDEDALALDFVISLLNNSSSTGLLDKLNMDGVVSSVSASLDARRDQGRIMIQAIPYYDSNQQAYESDAATSRIVMAEINKLKTGNIPDWLIQTAKAEFAQNYKLAFESSEVKMNALVQSFIYNTPIDDIFTENEKIQALTKENIQQIAKKYFDTNYMTLSFNEGDPKKNKLAKPAIKPLDPPKGIETPYAKEFKAIPVTPQVEVFNNFADVTERELYKNVKLFYAPNTKNNVFSLTLKYGVGTHEMPKLEYAASLMNTAGMMPNLDAQAVRRQYSELGATFGFSVSDSYFYITVYGDEKNLDQILALLSKHVMMPNLDDKQIKSVVSNAYWSRYSEKRNSNVVANALLQYVLYGEHSHYIDRIPMEELYKYSVTPDGEIIENYLVNKTNLTTTIQEAFGYAV
;
A
#
# COMPACT_ATOMS: atom_id res chain seq x y z
N MET A 1 16.73 4.64 -53.93
CA MET A 1 17.09 5.33 -52.65
C MET A 1 15.95 6.12 -52.03
N LYS A 2 15.31 7.11 -52.65
CA LYS A 2 14.21 7.89 -52.03
C LYS A 2 12.99 7.02 -51.61
N ARG A 3 12.63 5.96 -52.34
CA ARG A 3 11.53 5.05 -51.93
C ARG A 3 11.91 4.08 -50.81
N MET A 4 13.18 3.72 -50.67
CA MET A 4 13.65 2.90 -49.53
C MET A 4 13.77 3.71 -48.24
N ILE A 5 14.10 5.00 -48.32
CA ILE A 5 14.17 5.91 -47.19
C ILE A 5 12.74 6.22 -46.68
N LEU A 6 11.75 6.36 -47.56
CA LEU A 6 10.35 6.53 -47.17
C LEU A 6 9.75 5.26 -46.58
N LEU A 7 10.11 4.06 -47.02
CA LEU A 7 9.70 2.79 -46.42
C LEU A 7 10.37 2.59 -45.05
N SER A 8 11.66 2.92 -44.91
CA SER A 8 12.33 2.84 -43.60
C SER A 8 11.79 3.87 -42.59
N MET A 9 11.45 5.09 -43.03
CA MET A 9 10.78 6.05 -42.16
C MET A 9 9.34 5.63 -41.78
N ALA A 10 8.59 5.03 -42.71
CA ALA A 10 7.24 4.51 -42.40
C ALA A 10 7.28 3.30 -41.46
N VAL A 11 8.30 2.42 -41.59
CA VAL A 11 8.51 1.29 -40.69
C VAL A 11 9.00 1.75 -39.32
N VAL A 12 9.84 2.78 -39.22
CA VAL A 12 10.25 3.39 -37.96
C VAL A 12 9.08 4.14 -37.31
N MET A 13 8.27 4.88 -38.07
CA MET A 13 7.03 5.51 -37.53
C MET A 13 5.97 4.48 -37.12
N SER A 14 5.85 3.35 -37.81
CA SER A 14 4.91 2.30 -37.40
C SER A 14 5.41 1.47 -36.22
N MET A 15 6.72 1.40 -35.97
CA MET A 15 7.27 0.77 -34.76
C MET A 15 7.19 1.69 -33.54
N THR A 16 7.20 3.02 -33.70
CA THR A 16 7.03 3.95 -32.58
C THR A 16 5.55 4.12 -32.16
N MET A 17 4.58 3.75 -33.00
CA MET A 17 3.17 3.76 -32.59
C MET A 17 2.71 2.54 -31.77
N LEU A 18 3.56 1.54 -31.56
CA LEU A 18 3.17 0.30 -30.89
C LEU A 18 3.37 0.30 -29.37
N PHE A 19 3.91 1.36 -28.77
CA PHE A 19 4.23 1.36 -27.32
C PHE A 19 3.95 2.65 -26.56
N ALA A 20 3.41 3.68 -27.17
CA ALA A 20 2.93 4.84 -26.40
C ALA A 20 1.58 4.48 -25.74
N GLN A 21 1.58 4.31 -24.43
CA GLN A 21 0.33 4.30 -23.65
C GLN A 21 -0.37 5.63 -23.96
N SER A 22 -1.60 5.59 -24.42
CA SER A 22 -2.26 6.80 -24.88
C SER A 22 -2.75 7.61 -23.67
N ARG A 23 -2.61 8.94 -23.75
CA ARG A 23 -3.23 9.92 -22.84
C ARG A 23 -4.74 10.03 -23.10
N GLU A 24 -5.31 9.09 -23.82
CA GLU A 24 -6.71 9.07 -24.21
C GLU A 24 -7.63 9.06 -22.97
N GLY A 25 -8.62 9.92 -22.99
CA GLY A 25 -9.55 10.10 -21.88
C GLY A 25 -9.02 10.96 -20.72
N LEU A 26 -7.75 11.37 -20.70
CA LEU A 26 -7.20 12.21 -19.65
C LEU A 26 -7.32 13.70 -19.97
N THR A 27 -8.00 14.42 -19.09
CA THR A 27 -8.16 15.89 -19.13
C THR A 27 -7.50 16.51 -17.91
N GLU A 28 -6.64 17.50 -18.11
CA GLU A 28 -5.99 18.30 -17.06
C GLU A 28 -6.27 19.78 -17.28
N TYR A 29 -6.73 20.48 -16.24
CA TYR A 29 -6.90 21.93 -16.25
C TYR A 29 -6.90 22.51 -14.83
N LYS A 30 -6.90 23.85 -14.73
CA LYS A 30 -7.03 24.54 -13.45
C LYS A 30 -8.25 25.46 -13.48
N LEU A 31 -8.98 25.50 -12.38
CA LEU A 31 -10.02 26.49 -12.15
C LEU A 31 -9.40 27.89 -11.91
N SER A 32 -10.21 28.94 -12.04
CA SER A 32 -9.78 30.30 -11.78
C SER A 32 -9.27 30.56 -10.38
N ASN A 33 -9.74 29.77 -9.40
CA ASN A 33 -9.27 29.79 -8.01
C ASN A 33 -7.99 28.97 -7.76
N GLY A 34 -7.40 28.38 -8.81
CA GLY A 34 -6.14 27.63 -8.73
C GLY A 34 -6.27 26.13 -8.45
N LEU A 35 -7.49 25.60 -8.24
CA LEU A 35 -7.71 24.17 -8.07
C LEU A 35 -7.25 23.40 -9.31
N THR A 36 -6.41 22.41 -9.13
CA THR A 36 -6.04 21.46 -10.20
C THR A 36 -7.16 20.44 -10.38
N VAL A 37 -7.58 20.20 -11.62
CA VAL A 37 -8.60 19.21 -11.95
C VAL A 37 -8.00 18.19 -12.91
N LEU A 38 -8.07 16.90 -12.53
CA LEU A 38 -7.58 15.76 -13.28
C LEU A 38 -8.74 14.79 -13.49
N LEU A 39 -9.16 14.63 -14.74
CA LEU A 39 -10.28 13.78 -15.12
C LEU A 39 -9.78 12.68 -16.06
N TRP A 40 -9.98 11.42 -15.72
CA TRP A 40 -9.63 10.30 -16.57
C TRP A 40 -10.84 9.43 -16.85
N GLU A 41 -11.40 9.57 -18.04
CA GLU A 41 -12.51 8.74 -18.50
C GLU A 41 -12.04 7.31 -18.74
N ASP A 42 -12.74 6.35 -18.15
CA ASP A 42 -12.53 4.91 -18.36
C ASP A 42 -13.88 4.18 -18.40
N HIS A 43 -14.46 4.13 -19.60
CA HIS A 43 -15.76 3.48 -19.83
C HIS A 43 -15.75 1.95 -19.71
N ASN A 44 -14.62 1.36 -19.34
CA ASN A 44 -14.52 -0.06 -19.01
C ASN A 44 -14.75 -0.36 -17.51
N GLN A 45 -14.96 0.67 -16.71
CA GLN A 45 -15.24 0.57 -15.27
C GLN A 45 -16.66 1.02 -15.00
N PRO A 46 -17.45 0.29 -14.21
CA PRO A 46 -18.86 0.64 -13.96
C PRO A 46 -19.02 1.81 -13.00
N ASP A 47 -18.02 2.09 -12.18
CA ASP A 47 -18.05 3.08 -11.12
C ASP A 47 -17.12 4.26 -11.41
N VAL A 48 -17.41 5.36 -10.74
CA VAL A 48 -16.54 6.53 -10.70
C VAL A 48 -15.88 6.61 -9.33
N THR A 49 -14.56 6.80 -9.32
CA THR A 49 -13.81 7.07 -8.09
C THR A 49 -13.35 8.51 -8.07
N GLY A 50 -13.65 9.21 -6.99
CA GLY A 50 -13.28 10.61 -6.79
C GLY A 50 -12.35 10.81 -5.61
N TYR A 51 -11.33 11.64 -5.79
CA TYR A 51 -10.36 12.05 -4.77
C TYR A 51 -10.30 13.56 -4.66
N VAL A 52 -10.22 14.05 -3.43
CA VAL A 52 -9.72 15.39 -3.13
C VAL A 52 -8.37 15.23 -2.45
N ALA A 53 -7.31 15.60 -3.15
CA ALA A 53 -5.93 15.50 -2.68
C ALA A 53 -5.44 16.89 -2.23
N VAL A 54 -4.79 16.95 -1.08
CA VAL A 54 -4.22 18.16 -0.49
C VAL A 54 -2.72 17.97 -0.35
N ARG A 55 -1.91 18.93 -0.83
CA ARG A 55 -0.44 18.94 -0.65
C ARG A 55 -0.06 19.38 0.76
N ALA A 56 -0.61 18.73 1.77
CA ALA A 56 -0.30 18.96 3.16
C ALA A 56 -0.45 17.66 3.94
N GLY A 57 0.53 17.38 4.77
CA GLY A 57 0.59 16.22 5.63
C GLY A 57 1.35 16.52 6.92
N SER A 58 1.82 15.48 7.61
CA SER A 58 2.50 15.66 8.90
C SER A 58 3.83 16.44 8.80
N MET A 59 4.42 16.54 7.61
CA MET A 59 5.62 17.36 7.37
C MET A 59 5.33 18.86 7.47
N ASP A 60 4.10 19.29 7.19
CA ASP A 60 3.69 20.69 7.19
C ASP A 60 3.19 21.16 8.58
N GLU A 61 3.24 20.29 9.59
CA GLU A 61 2.84 20.59 10.97
C GLU A 61 3.91 21.40 11.71
N PRO A 62 3.49 22.35 12.56
CA PRO A 62 4.42 22.98 13.51
C PRO A 62 5.05 21.92 14.42
N ALA A 63 6.34 22.13 14.78
CA ALA A 63 7.08 21.16 15.59
C ALA A 63 6.46 20.95 16.99
N GLU A 64 5.74 21.94 17.49
CA GLU A 64 5.09 21.97 18.80
C GLU A 64 3.69 21.38 18.80
N TYR A 65 3.15 21.00 17.62
CA TYR A 65 1.77 20.50 17.45
C TYR A 65 1.71 19.38 16.42
N THR A 66 2.38 18.26 16.67
CA THR A 66 2.36 17.09 15.78
C THR A 66 1.07 16.30 15.90
N GLY A 67 0.63 15.70 14.79
CA GLY A 67 -0.61 14.96 14.69
C GLY A 67 -1.81 15.80 14.20
N LEU A 68 -1.59 17.09 13.89
CA LEU A 68 -2.66 17.98 13.41
C LEU A 68 -3.23 17.53 12.06
N ALA A 69 -2.38 17.13 11.13
CA ALA A 69 -2.80 16.73 9.79
C ALA A 69 -3.72 15.48 9.85
N HIS A 70 -3.31 14.48 10.62
CA HIS A 70 -4.08 13.26 10.82
C HIS A 70 -5.38 13.53 11.59
N TYR A 71 -5.33 14.36 12.64
CA TYR A 71 -6.51 14.71 13.38
C TYR A 71 -7.51 15.54 12.54
N LEU A 72 -7.01 16.45 11.70
CA LEU A 72 -7.84 17.20 10.74
C LEU A 72 -8.53 16.28 9.74
N GLU A 73 -7.85 15.23 9.29
CA GLU A 73 -8.45 14.22 8.43
C GLU A 73 -9.74 13.67 9.05
N HIS A 74 -9.71 13.25 10.32
CA HIS A 74 -10.88 12.78 11.06
C HIS A 74 -11.95 13.87 11.20
N MET A 75 -11.53 15.09 11.47
CA MET A 75 -12.45 16.19 11.78
C MET A 75 -13.22 16.69 10.55
N LEU A 76 -12.70 16.54 9.34
CA LEU A 76 -13.41 16.91 8.12
C LEU A 76 -14.61 16.01 7.79
N PHE A 77 -14.80 14.91 8.50
CA PHE A 77 -16.03 14.10 8.43
C PHE A 77 -17.15 14.58 9.37
N LYS A 78 -16.91 15.61 10.19
CA LYS A 78 -17.85 16.06 11.22
C LYS A 78 -18.83 17.16 10.76
N GLY A 79 -18.74 17.52 9.48
CA GLY A 79 -19.66 18.46 8.83
C GLY A 79 -19.19 19.92 8.82
N THR A 80 -20.11 20.80 8.48
CA THR A 80 -19.86 22.25 8.27
C THR A 80 -20.92 23.08 8.97
N GLN A 81 -20.91 24.40 8.76
CA GLN A 81 -22.02 25.25 9.21
C GLN A 81 -23.37 24.85 8.59
N LYS A 82 -23.37 24.01 7.52
CA LYS A 82 -24.57 23.48 6.85
C LYS A 82 -24.71 21.98 7.04
N ILE A 83 -23.70 21.20 6.65
CA ILE A 83 -23.73 19.74 6.78
C ILE A 83 -23.72 19.37 8.26
N GLY A 84 -24.70 18.64 8.69
CA GLY A 84 -24.83 18.21 10.08
C GLY A 84 -25.38 19.29 11.04
N ALA A 85 -25.65 20.52 10.58
CA ALA A 85 -26.23 21.57 11.40
C ALA A 85 -27.76 21.49 11.40
N LEU A 86 -28.36 21.38 12.58
CA LEU A 86 -29.80 21.57 12.78
C LEU A 86 -30.16 23.07 12.98
N ASP A 87 -29.27 23.79 13.66
CA ASP A 87 -29.40 25.24 13.90
C ASP A 87 -28.02 25.82 14.24
N TRP A 88 -27.29 26.25 13.21
CA TRP A 88 -25.92 26.78 13.39
C TRP A 88 -25.86 28.01 14.27
N GLU A 89 -26.83 28.91 14.18
CA GLU A 89 -26.83 30.15 14.97
C GLU A 89 -26.90 29.89 16.47
N LYS A 90 -27.55 28.79 16.86
CA LYS A 90 -27.59 28.35 18.26
C LYS A 90 -26.39 27.49 18.66
N GLU A 91 -25.80 26.73 17.72
CA GLU A 91 -24.62 25.92 17.95
C GLU A 91 -23.36 26.79 18.13
N LYS A 92 -23.21 27.80 17.29
CA LYS A 92 -22.02 28.65 17.15
C LYS A 92 -21.43 29.17 18.45
N PRO A 93 -22.24 29.78 19.41
CA PRO A 93 -21.67 30.30 20.66
C PRO A 93 -20.99 29.22 21.51
N PHE A 94 -21.53 28.01 21.51
CA PHE A 94 -20.93 26.87 22.23
C PHE A 94 -19.68 26.36 21.55
N TYR A 95 -19.66 26.35 20.23
CA TYR A 95 -18.47 25.97 19.45
C TYR A 95 -17.31 26.95 19.68
N GLU A 96 -17.56 28.27 19.64
CA GLU A 96 -16.57 29.30 19.95
C GLU A 96 -16.05 29.17 21.40
N GLU A 97 -16.91 28.85 22.34
CA GLU A 97 -16.52 28.62 23.75
C GLU A 97 -15.65 27.35 23.88
N ILE A 98 -15.94 26.29 23.12
CA ILE A 98 -15.11 25.07 23.10
C ILE A 98 -13.69 25.39 22.61
N ILE A 99 -13.56 26.16 21.52
CA ILE A 99 -12.24 26.60 21.00
C ILE A 99 -11.44 27.32 22.10
N ARG A 100 -12.05 28.31 22.74
CA ARG A 100 -11.44 29.09 23.81
C ARG A 100 -10.99 28.24 24.99
N LEU A 101 -11.84 27.30 25.41
CA LEU A 101 -11.58 26.42 26.54
C LEU A 101 -10.42 25.43 26.25
N TYR A 102 -10.30 24.93 25.00
CA TYR A 102 -9.16 24.10 24.62
C TYR A 102 -7.84 24.88 24.58
N ASP A 103 -7.86 26.13 24.16
CA ASP A 103 -6.68 26.98 24.20
C ASP A 103 -6.24 27.25 25.65
N GLU A 104 -7.18 27.57 26.56
CA GLU A 104 -6.87 27.69 28.00
C GLU A 104 -6.36 26.38 28.61
N TYR A 105 -6.92 25.23 28.19
CA TYR A 105 -6.50 23.91 28.64
C TYR A 105 -5.05 23.63 28.27
N ALA A 106 -4.66 23.95 27.04
CA ALA A 106 -3.30 23.73 26.55
C ALA A 106 -2.26 24.67 27.18
N GLU A 107 -2.67 25.83 27.68
CA GLU A 107 -1.78 26.81 28.32
C GLU A 107 -1.48 26.50 29.80
N THR A 108 -2.23 25.62 30.44
CA THR A 108 -2.03 25.30 31.85
C THR A 108 -1.50 23.88 32.07
N THR A 109 -0.59 23.73 33.03
CA THR A 109 -0.12 22.44 33.54
C THR A 109 -0.71 22.09 34.91
N ASP A 110 -1.53 22.98 35.50
CA ASP A 110 -2.21 22.75 36.76
C ASP A 110 -3.34 21.73 36.56
N GLU A 111 -3.22 20.57 37.22
CA GLU A 111 -4.17 19.45 37.07
C GLU A 111 -5.57 19.81 37.55
N ALA A 112 -5.71 20.61 38.64
CA ALA A 112 -6.99 21.01 39.13
C ALA A 112 -7.70 21.96 38.15
N LYS A 113 -6.98 22.91 37.59
CA LYS A 113 -7.47 23.81 36.55
C LYS A 113 -7.83 23.03 35.28
N ARG A 114 -7.01 22.07 34.86
CA ARG A 114 -7.30 21.17 33.69
C ARG A 114 -8.59 20.38 33.94
N ALA A 115 -8.80 19.82 35.12
CA ALA A 115 -10.02 19.11 35.46
C ALA A 115 -11.26 20.02 35.40
N GLU A 116 -11.16 21.29 35.89
CA GLU A 116 -12.22 22.28 35.77
C GLU A 116 -12.53 22.61 34.29
N LEU A 117 -11.49 22.85 33.48
CA LEU A 117 -11.64 23.16 32.07
C LEU A 117 -12.25 21.96 31.30
N THR A 118 -11.85 20.72 31.58
CA THR A 118 -12.46 19.52 31.00
C THR A 118 -13.94 19.45 31.32
N LYS A 119 -14.35 19.81 32.54
CA LYS A 119 -15.77 19.86 32.89
C LYS A 119 -16.53 20.89 32.05
N LYS A 120 -15.96 22.12 31.90
CA LYS A 120 -16.56 23.17 31.07
C LYS A 120 -16.65 22.78 29.60
N ILE A 121 -15.58 22.16 29.04
CA ILE A 121 -15.57 21.64 27.69
C ILE A 121 -16.68 20.61 27.50
N ASN A 122 -16.83 19.65 28.42
CA ASN A 122 -17.92 18.68 28.37
C ASN A 122 -19.31 19.34 28.41
N GLU A 123 -19.52 20.33 29.26
CA GLU A 123 -20.77 21.06 29.37
C GLU A 123 -21.11 21.81 28.07
N ALA A 124 -20.12 22.57 27.50
CA ALA A 124 -20.31 23.29 26.26
C ALA A 124 -20.55 22.33 25.07
N SER A 125 -19.83 21.19 25.01
CA SER A 125 -20.01 20.20 23.97
C SER A 125 -21.37 19.50 24.01
N ILE A 126 -21.90 19.20 25.21
CA ILE A 126 -23.24 18.65 25.37
C ILE A 126 -24.30 19.66 24.90
N GLU A 127 -24.12 20.95 25.19
CA GLU A 127 -25.06 21.99 24.71
C GLU A 127 -24.96 22.15 23.17
N ALA A 128 -23.77 22.21 22.59
CA ALA A 128 -23.58 22.28 21.15
C ALA A 128 -24.24 21.09 20.42
N ALA A 129 -24.05 19.88 20.93
CA ALA A 129 -24.60 18.65 20.35
C ALA A 129 -26.12 18.63 20.19
N LYS A 130 -26.84 19.47 20.89
CA LYS A 130 -28.32 19.59 20.75
C LYS A 130 -28.76 20.20 19.43
N TYR A 131 -27.86 20.93 18.78
CA TYR A 131 -28.13 21.69 17.55
C TYR A 131 -27.45 21.10 16.31
N SER A 132 -26.94 19.90 16.42
CA SER A 132 -26.24 19.24 15.32
C SER A 132 -26.45 17.72 15.29
N THR A 133 -26.13 17.10 14.17
CA THR A 133 -25.97 15.65 13.99
C THR A 133 -24.64 15.37 13.29
N VAL A 134 -23.90 14.38 13.75
CA VAL A 134 -22.57 14.04 13.21
C VAL A 134 -22.60 12.98 12.12
N GLU A 135 -23.75 12.35 11.90
CA GLU A 135 -23.92 11.24 10.96
C GLU A 135 -24.30 11.71 9.55
N ASP A 136 -24.71 12.98 9.40
CA ASP A 136 -25.33 13.52 8.18
C ASP A 136 -24.47 13.31 6.93
N PHE A 137 -23.16 13.56 7.03
CA PHE A 137 -22.23 13.39 5.92
C PHE A 137 -22.22 11.95 5.37
N PHE A 138 -22.10 10.96 6.26
CA PHE A 138 -22.07 9.55 5.85
C PHE A 138 -23.44 9.07 5.35
N VAL A 139 -24.53 9.49 6.01
CA VAL A 139 -25.90 9.15 5.59
C VAL A 139 -26.20 9.70 4.19
N LEU A 140 -25.73 10.91 3.87
CA LEU A 140 -25.92 11.49 2.55
C LEU A 140 -25.08 10.81 1.48
N LEU A 141 -23.84 10.42 1.78
CA LEU A 141 -22.99 9.64 0.87
C LEU A 141 -23.56 8.25 0.62
N ASP A 142 -23.99 7.55 1.67
CA ASP A 142 -24.65 6.24 1.54
C ASP A 142 -25.92 6.37 0.67
N GLY A 143 -26.70 7.43 0.87
CA GLY A 143 -27.91 7.73 0.11
C GLY A 143 -27.69 7.97 -1.40
N ILE A 144 -26.48 8.27 -1.83
CA ILE A 144 -26.10 8.37 -3.25
C ILE A 144 -25.36 7.13 -3.77
N GLY A 145 -25.28 6.06 -2.98
CA GLY A 145 -24.60 4.84 -3.35
C GLY A 145 -23.07 4.92 -3.28
N ALA A 146 -22.53 5.83 -2.47
CA ALA A 146 -21.08 5.92 -2.27
C ALA A 146 -20.56 4.69 -1.51
N THR A 147 -19.44 4.15 -1.97
CA THR A 147 -18.74 3.00 -1.36
C THR A 147 -17.28 3.34 -1.10
N GLY A 148 -16.65 2.66 -0.13
CA GLY A 148 -15.25 2.87 0.18
C GLY A 148 -14.93 4.28 0.67
N VAL A 149 -15.88 4.95 1.35
CA VAL A 149 -15.67 6.30 1.92
C VAL A 149 -14.55 6.24 2.94
N ASN A 150 -13.44 6.89 2.62
CA ASN A 150 -12.24 6.86 3.46
C ASN A 150 -11.37 8.11 3.23
N ALA A 151 -10.32 8.22 4.03
CA ALA A 151 -9.26 9.20 3.84
C ALA A 151 -7.94 8.61 4.35
N TYR A 152 -6.85 9.25 4.02
CA TYR A 152 -5.53 8.92 4.57
C TYR A 152 -4.62 10.14 4.63
N THR A 153 -3.79 10.16 5.64
CA THR A 153 -2.73 11.17 5.84
C THR A 153 -1.37 10.51 5.77
N SER A 154 -0.46 11.14 5.04
CA SER A 154 0.96 10.78 5.00
C SER A 154 1.82 11.96 5.44
N TYR A 155 3.12 11.87 5.19
CA TYR A 155 4.03 12.99 5.46
C TYR A 155 3.75 14.20 4.57
N ASP A 156 3.45 13.97 3.29
CA ASP A 156 3.40 15.02 2.27
C ASP A 156 1.99 15.34 1.76
N MET A 157 0.98 14.56 2.17
CA MET A 157 -0.37 14.68 1.65
C MET A 157 -1.44 14.21 2.62
N THR A 158 -2.66 14.72 2.40
CA THR A 158 -3.92 14.17 2.91
C THR A 158 -4.89 14.01 1.75
N CYS A 159 -5.54 12.85 1.65
CA CYS A 159 -6.48 12.54 0.57
C CYS A 159 -7.79 12.04 1.14
N TYR A 160 -8.91 12.49 0.55
CA TYR A 160 -10.28 12.06 0.86
C TYR A 160 -10.88 11.43 -0.39
N HIS A 161 -11.44 10.23 -0.26
CA HIS A 161 -11.86 9.47 -1.44
C HIS A 161 -13.04 8.54 -1.20
N ASN A 162 -13.70 8.18 -2.26
CA ASN A 162 -14.65 7.08 -2.35
C ASN A 162 -15.04 6.80 -3.81
N SER A 163 -15.72 5.67 -4.04
CA SER A 163 -16.39 5.38 -5.30
C SER A 163 -17.89 5.70 -5.21
N PHE A 164 -18.51 6.02 -6.34
CA PHE A 164 -19.93 6.36 -6.43
C PHE A 164 -20.46 6.15 -7.85
N PRO A 165 -21.79 5.92 -8.04
CA PRO A 165 -22.39 5.83 -9.36
C PRO A 165 -22.33 7.17 -10.12
N ALA A 166 -21.96 7.14 -11.41
CA ALA A 166 -21.84 8.34 -12.26
C ALA A 166 -23.10 9.23 -12.29
N THR A 167 -24.30 8.63 -12.14
CA THR A 167 -25.58 9.36 -12.04
C THR A 167 -25.64 10.35 -10.91
N ASN A 168 -24.84 10.16 -9.88
CA ASN A 168 -24.77 11.03 -8.70
C ASN A 168 -23.57 11.99 -8.73
N MET A 169 -22.91 12.18 -9.90
CA MET A 169 -21.74 13.04 -10.05
C MET A 169 -21.96 14.44 -9.45
N TYR A 170 -23.03 15.11 -9.81
CA TYR A 170 -23.29 16.47 -9.30
C TYR A 170 -23.54 16.49 -7.77
N LYS A 171 -24.24 15.50 -7.23
CA LYS A 171 -24.41 15.36 -5.77
C LYS A 171 -23.08 15.12 -5.06
N TRP A 172 -22.26 14.24 -5.62
CA TRP A 172 -20.94 13.98 -5.06
C TRP A 172 -20.05 15.22 -5.07
N LEU A 173 -19.97 15.92 -6.19
CA LEU A 173 -19.24 17.18 -6.31
C LEU A 173 -19.75 18.24 -5.32
N THR A 174 -21.07 18.31 -5.11
CA THR A 174 -21.70 19.24 -4.17
C THR A 174 -21.26 18.95 -2.75
N ILE A 175 -21.43 17.72 -2.25
CA ILE A 175 -21.10 17.39 -0.86
C ILE A 175 -19.60 17.43 -0.58
N PHE A 176 -18.74 17.05 -1.56
CA PHE A 176 -17.29 17.12 -1.41
C PHE A 176 -16.74 18.55 -1.48
N SER A 177 -17.35 19.45 -2.23
CA SER A 177 -17.00 20.88 -2.19
C SER A 177 -17.55 21.54 -0.92
N ASP A 178 -18.80 21.25 -0.52
CA ASP A 178 -19.41 21.83 0.67
C ASP A 178 -18.69 21.44 1.97
N ARG A 179 -18.14 20.20 2.08
CA ARG A 179 -17.34 19.79 3.26
C ARG A 179 -16.08 20.66 3.46
N LEU A 180 -15.61 21.33 2.39
CA LEU A 180 -14.43 22.19 2.39
C LEU A 180 -14.79 23.68 2.53
N ILE A 181 -16.06 24.00 2.75
CA ILE A 181 -16.53 25.37 2.98
C ILE A 181 -17.06 25.47 4.39
N ASP A 182 -16.46 26.35 5.18
CA ASP A 182 -16.83 26.61 6.57
C ASP A 182 -16.97 25.34 7.43
N PRO A 183 -15.94 24.44 7.50
CA PRO A 183 -16.04 23.24 8.30
C PRO A 183 -16.19 23.57 9.78
N VAL A 184 -16.97 22.74 10.48
CA VAL A 184 -17.16 22.82 11.91
C VAL A 184 -16.65 21.52 12.52
N PHE A 185 -15.60 21.62 13.29
CA PHE A 185 -14.94 20.46 13.90
C PHE A 185 -15.68 20.00 15.16
N ARG A 186 -16.92 19.48 14.91
CA ARG A 186 -17.83 19.01 15.95
C ARG A 186 -17.29 17.79 16.65
N THR A 187 -17.76 17.59 17.88
CA THR A 187 -17.39 16.41 18.67
C THR A 187 -15.86 16.21 18.81
N PHE A 188 -15.09 17.30 18.77
CA PHE A 188 -13.63 17.29 18.83
C PHE A 188 -13.11 16.43 19.97
N GLN A 189 -13.71 16.52 21.19
CA GLN A 189 -13.30 15.68 22.32
C GLN A 189 -13.57 14.18 22.11
N ALA A 190 -14.70 13.83 21.46
CA ALA A 190 -15.04 12.42 21.24
C ALA A 190 -14.09 11.81 20.19
N GLU A 191 -13.73 12.59 19.17
CA GLU A 191 -12.77 12.16 18.18
C GLU A 191 -11.35 12.06 18.75
N LEU A 192 -11.00 12.90 19.73
CA LEU A 192 -9.73 12.77 20.46
C LEU A 192 -9.62 11.41 21.18
N GLU A 193 -10.72 10.88 21.71
CA GLU A 193 -10.75 9.53 22.27
C GLU A 193 -10.42 8.48 21.22
N ASN A 194 -10.99 8.60 20.01
CA ASN A 194 -10.71 7.68 18.90
C ASN A 194 -9.22 7.72 18.51
N VAL A 195 -8.65 8.92 18.36
CA VAL A 195 -7.23 9.09 18.05
C VAL A 195 -6.32 8.53 19.17
N PHE A 196 -6.72 8.65 20.44
CA PHE A 196 -5.99 8.03 21.55
C PHE A 196 -6.02 6.51 21.49
N GLU A 197 -7.16 5.92 21.18
CA GLU A 197 -7.26 4.46 21.02
C GLU A 197 -6.46 3.98 19.81
N GLU A 198 -6.47 4.72 18.72
CA GLU A 198 -5.64 4.41 17.54
C GLU A 198 -4.14 4.51 17.87
N TYR A 199 -3.71 5.54 18.58
CA TYR A 199 -2.35 5.64 19.09
C TYR A 199 -2.01 4.44 20.00
N ASN A 200 -2.92 4.04 20.89
CA ASN A 200 -2.75 2.90 21.79
C ASN A 200 -2.66 1.58 21.02
N MET A 201 -3.41 1.42 19.91
CA MET A 201 -3.30 0.28 19.00
C MET A 201 -1.91 0.24 18.34
N TYR A 202 -1.38 1.38 17.90
CA TYR A 202 -0.03 1.47 17.37
C TYR A 202 1.05 1.12 18.40
N GLN A 203 0.81 1.47 19.69
CA GLN A 203 1.72 1.06 20.78
C GLN A 203 1.66 -0.45 21.05
N ASP A 204 0.62 -1.15 20.65
CA ASP A 204 0.53 -2.60 20.79
C ASP A 204 1.25 -3.35 19.66
N ASP A 205 1.48 -2.70 18.51
CA ASP A 205 2.17 -3.29 17.38
C ASP A 205 3.70 -3.10 17.47
N VAL A 206 4.43 -4.21 17.56
CA VAL A 206 5.89 -4.23 17.66
C VAL A 206 6.55 -3.61 16.41
N MET A 207 5.96 -3.79 15.22
CA MET A 207 6.52 -3.25 13.98
C MET A 207 6.37 -1.73 13.89
N THR A 208 5.37 -1.15 14.52
CA THR A 208 5.27 0.31 14.69
C THR A 208 6.46 0.86 15.47
N HIS A 209 6.88 0.19 16.53
CA HIS A 209 8.08 0.60 17.28
C HIS A 209 9.37 0.40 16.48
N VAL A 210 9.46 -0.66 15.66
CA VAL A 210 10.59 -0.84 14.74
C VAL A 210 10.64 0.33 13.76
N ARG A 211 9.53 0.69 13.11
CA ARG A 211 9.43 1.81 12.18
C ARG A 211 9.78 3.15 12.84
N HIS A 212 9.24 3.42 14.02
CA HIS A 212 9.56 4.64 14.80
C HIS A 212 11.06 4.78 15.06
N ASN A 213 11.71 3.70 15.56
CA ASN A 213 13.15 3.69 15.80
C ASN A 213 13.95 3.84 14.50
N LEU A 214 13.50 3.24 13.41
CA LEU A 214 14.10 3.35 12.09
C LEU A 214 14.06 4.80 11.60
N TYR A 215 12.89 5.42 11.53
CA TYR A 215 12.72 6.76 10.97
C TYR A 215 13.34 7.84 11.85
N SER A 216 13.32 7.69 13.18
CA SER A 216 14.03 8.60 14.10
C SER A 216 15.53 8.67 13.87
N LYS A 217 16.13 7.70 13.18
CA LYS A 217 17.55 7.69 12.81
C LYS A 217 17.77 8.08 11.36
N LEU A 218 16.94 7.58 10.46
CA LEU A 218 17.05 7.86 9.02
C LEU A 218 16.81 9.35 8.70
N TYR A 219 15.94 9.99 9.47
CA TYR A 219 15.50 11.36 9.23
C TYR A 219 15.75 12.29 10.44
N ALA A 220 16.78 12.00 11.23
CA ALA A 220 17.09 12.78 12.43
C ALA A 220 17.18 14.28 12.14
N GLY A 221 16.39 15.09 12.85
CA GLY A 221 16.28 16.54 12.66
C GLY A 221 15.42 16.99 11.48
N HIS A 222 14.77 16.07 10.79
CA HIS A 222 13.80 16.35 9.73
C HIS A 222 12.39 15.94 10.18
N PRO A 223 11.31 16.62 9.76
CA PRO A 223 9.94 16.22 10.14
C PRO A 223 9.56 14.78 9.82
N TYR A 224 10.20 14.13 8.85
CA TYR A 224 10.01 12.71 8.56
C TYR A 224 10.43 11.75 9.68
N GLU A 225 11.14 12.22 10.71
CA GLU A 225 11.44 11.42 11.91
C GLU A 225 10.22 11.17 12.80
N ARG A 226 9.14 11.95 12.63
CA ARG A 226 7.96 11.94 13.48
C ARG A 226 6.94 10.93 12.99
N ASP A 227 6.14 10.40 13.91
CA ASP A 227 4.99 9.60 13.53
C ASP A 227 3.84 10.49 13.06
N VAL A 228 3.14 10.10 12.00
CA VAL A 228 2.03 10.87 11.40
C VAL A 228 0.90 11.10 12.40
N ILE A 229 0.65 10.12 13.29
CA ILE A 229 -0.38 10.26 14.34
C ILE A 229 -0.01 11.31 15.40
N GLY A 230 1.23 11.76 15.43
CA GLY A 230 1.72 12.74 16.40
C GLY A 230 2.29 12.14 17.68
N SER A 231 2.88 13.02 18.51
CA SER A 231 3.46 12.62 19.79
C SER A 231 2.40 12.55 20.90
N PRO A 232 2.59 11.66 21.90
CA PRO A 232 1.66 11.57 23.05
C PRO A 232 1.59 12.88 23.86
N GLU A 233 2.66 13.66 23.87
CA GLU A 233 2.71 14.97 24.54
C GLU A 233 1.75 15.96 23.89
N HIS A 234 1.75 16.00 22.54
CA HIS A 234 0.92 16.92 21.77
C HIS A 234 -0.55 16.44 21.75
N LEU A 235 -0.78 15.14 21.62
CA LEU A 235 -2.13 14.58 21.70
C LEU A 235 -2.83 14.86 23.05
N LYS A 236 -2.07 14.90 24.17
CA LYS A 236 -2.59 15.28 25.49
C LYS A 236 -2.90 16.76 25.63
N ASN A 237 -2.41 17.60 24.73
CA ASN A 237 -2.56 19.05 24.75
C ASN A 237 -3.19 19.57 23.45
N PRO A 238 -4.36 19.06 23.05
CA PRO A 238 -4.96 19.42 21.78
C PRO A 238 -5.37 20.90 21.78
N ARG A 239 -5.09 21.61 20.68
CA ARG A 239 -5.56 22.97 20.44
C ARG A 239 -6.42 23.01 19.20
N LEU A 240 -7.70 23.25 19.39
CA LEU A 240 -8.65 23.34 18.29
C LEU A 240 -8.37 24.55 17.38
N SER A 241 -7.89 25.68 17.98
CA SER A 241 -7.46 26.86 17.20
C SER A 241 -6.30 26.54 16.25
N LYS A 242 -5.36 25.67 16.65
CA LYS A 242 -4.23 25.29 15.79
C LYS A 242 -4.64 24.32 14.68
N LEU A 243 -5.64 23.49 14.91
CA LEU A 243 -6.22 22.65 13.87
C LEU A 243 -6.96 23.51 12.85
N ILE A 244 -7.71 24.54 13.28
CA ILE A 244 -8.35 25.52 12.40
C ILE A 244 -7.29 26.27 11.58
N GLU A 245 -6.23 26.77 12.22
CA GLU A 245 -5.13 27.48 11.53
C GLU A 245 -4.46 26.59 10.47
N PHE A 246 -4.22 25.29 10.76
CA PHE A 246 -3.65 24.33 9.81
C PHE A 246 -4.59 24.13 8.62
N TYR A 247 -5.89 23.98 8.86
CA TYR A 247 -6.91 23.90 7.81
C TYR A 247 -6.92 25.16 6.95
N GLU A 248 -7.05 26.34 7.54
CA GLU A 248 -7.11 27.63 6.83
C GLU A 248 -5.86 27.93 6.00
N THR A 249 -4.71 27.39 6.42
CA THR A 249 -3.43 27.58 5.73
C THR A 249 -3.28 26.66 4.52
N TRP A 250 -3.62 25.37 4.66
CA TRP A 250 -3.25 24.37 3.68
C TRP A 250 -4.40 23.86 2.81
N TYR A 251 -5.66 23.94 3.28
CA TYR A 251 -6.84 23.45 2.56
C TYR A 251 -7.44 24.54 1.67
N VAL A 252 -6.61 25.03 0.78
CA VAL A 252 -6.96 26.09 -0.18
C VAL A 252 -6.87 25.54 -1.61
N PRO A 253 -7.73 25.98 -2.56
CA PRO A 253 -7.85 25.33 -3.87
C PRO A 253 -6.52 25.27 -4.65
N ASN A 254 -5.68 26.29 -4.55
CA ASN A 254 -4.37 26.30 -5.20
C ASN A 254 -3.33 25.31 -4.56
N ASN A 255 -3.68 24.64 -3.47
CA ASN A 255 -2.91 23.57 -2.83
C ASN A 255 -3.61 22.20 -2.95
N MET A 256 -4.70 22.13 -3.73
CA MET A 256 -5.55 20.96 -3.81
C MET A 256 -5.75 20.51 -5.26
N ALA A 257 -6.07 19.22 -5.41
CA ALA A 257 -6.58 18.68 -6.67
C ALA A 257 -7.88 17.92 -6.46
N LEU A 258 -8.79 18.08 -7.42
CA LEU A 258 -9.92 17.20 -7.65
C LEU A 258 -9.51 16.20 -8.73
N ILE A 259 -9.55 14.91 -8.41
CA ILE A 259 -9.14 13.83 -9.30
C ILE A 259 -10.31 12.87 -9.44
N ILE A 260 -10.75 12.59 -10.67
CA ILE A 260 -11.88 11.69 -10.96
C ILE A 260 -11.45 10.69 -12.03
N VAL A 261 -11.67 9.41 -11.77
CA VAL A 261 -11.38 8.30 -12.69
C VAL A 261 -12.59 7.38 -12.77
N GLY A 262 -13.01 6.98 -13.96
CA GLY A 262 -14.11 6.03 -14.16
C GLY A 262 -15.01 6.33 -15.35
N ASP A 263 -16.23 5.80 -15.31
CA ASP A 263 -17.22 5.92 -16.39
C ASP A 263 -18.06 7.20 -16.26
N PHE A 264 -17.59 8.27 -16.87
CA PHE A 264 -18.28 9.55 -16.91
C PHE A 264 -17.89 10.34 -18.18
N ASP A 265 -18.60 11.43 -18.47
CA ASP A 265 -18.27 12.37 -19.54
C ASP A 265 -17.58 13.60 -18.93
N ALA A 266 -16.30 13.80 -19.27
CA ALA A 266 -15.49 14.89 -18.72
C ALA A 266 -16.02 16.26 -19.15
N GLU A 267 -16.48 16.43 -20.41
CA GLU A 267 -16.98 17.70 -20.90
C GLU A 267 -18.30 18.10 -20.22
N ALA A 268 -19.18 17.13 -19.95
CA ALA A 268 -20.40 17.35 -19.19
C ALA A 268 -20.12 17.63 -17.70
N THR A 269 -19.01 17.11 -17.16
CA THR A 269 -18.65 17.26 -15.74
C THR A 269 -17.98 18.60 -15.43
N LYS A 270 -17.24 19.21 -16.38
CA LYS A 270 -16.53 20.50 -16.18
C LYS A 270 -17.41 21.63 -15.63
N PRO A 271 -18.61 21.91 -16.19
CA PRO A 271 -19.49 22.95 -15.64
C PRO A 271 -19.93 22.65 -14.19
N MET A 272 -20.16 21.39 -13.86
CA MET A 272 -20.55 20.99 -12.49
C MET A 272 -19.39 21.24 -11.50
N ILE A 273 -18.16 21.00 -11.92
CA ILE A 273 -16.96 21.27 -11.11
C ILE A 273 -16.79 22.78 -10.89
N GLU A 274 -16.98 23.60 -11.93
CA GLU A 274 -16.89 25.05 -11.81
C GLU A 274 -17.95 25.58 -10.85
N GLU A 275 -19.20 25.10 -10.95
CA GLU A 275 -20.31 25.51 -10.07
C GLU A 275 -20.06 25.11 -8.60
N THR A 276 -19.43 23.96 -8.34
CA THR A 276 -19.23 23.39 -7.00
C THR A 276 -17.90 23.82 -6.39
N PHE A 277 -16.78 23.39 -6.95
CA PHE A 277 -15.43 23.67 -6.45
C PHE A 277 -14.90 25.06 -6.78
N GLY A 278 -15.47 25.73 -7.80
CA GLY A 278 -15.17 27.12 -8.11
C GLY A 278 -15.53 28.13 -7.01
N ARG A 279 -16.36 27.72 -6.04
CA ARG A 279 -16.73 28.51 -4.84
C ARG A 279 -15.63 28.61 -3.78
N LEU A 280 -14.63 27.72 -3.84
CA LEU A 280 -13.50 27.75 -2.90
C LEU A 280 -12.64 28.99 -3.14
N GLU A 281 -12.23 29.66 -2.07
CA GLU A 281 -11.48 30.90 -2.14
C GLU A 281 -9.97 30.65 -2.23
N TYR A 282 -9.31 31.27 -3.21
CA TYR A 282 -7.85 31.29 -3.33
C TYR A 282 -7.23 31.97 -2.11
N LYS A 283 -6.16 31.38 -1.56
CA LYS A 283 -5.30 32.04 -0.56
C LYS A 283 -3.84 31.85 -0.92
N GLU A 284 -3.01 32.84 -0.58
CA GLU A 284 -1.57 32.70 -0.75
C GLU A 284 -0.99 31.70 0.24
N LEU A 285 -0.16 30.78 -0.27
CA LEU A 285 0.48 29.76 0.56
C LEU A 285 1.75 30.32 1.21
N PRO A 286 2.03 29.96 2.48
CA PRO A 286 3.30 30.30 3.09
C PRO A 286 4.46 29.53 2.42
N GLU A 287 5.65 30.10 2.50
CA GLU A 287 6.87 29.40 2.12
C GLU A 287 7.13 28.22 3.09
N ARG A 288 7.38 27.04 2.52
CA ARG A 288 7.69 25.85 3.32
C ARG A 288 9.12 25.91 3.83
N PRO A 289 9.37 25.54 5.10
CA PRO A 289 10.71 25.43 5.64
C PRO A 289 11.57 24.45 4.83
N SER A 290 12.85 24.76 4.69
CA SER A 290 13.85 23.85 4.11
C SER A 290 14.62 23.16 5.22
N TYR A 291 14.82 21.86 5.08
CA TYR A 291 15.51 21.03 6.05
C TYR A 291 16.80 20.46 5.47
N PRO A 292 17.90 20.39 6.26
CA PRO A 292 19.13 19.74 5.80
C PRO A 292 18.93 18.23 5.66
N ASN A 293 19.63 17.63 4.69
CA ASN A 293 19.68 16.17 4.59
C ASN A 293 20.39 15.56 5.80
N THR A 294 19.84 14.46 6.33
CA THR A 294 20.50 13.68 7.38
C THR A 294 21.74 12.99 6.78
N SER A 295 22.91 13.20 7.35
CA SER A 295 24.15 12.62 6.85
C SER A 295 24.45 11.24 7.45
N PHE A 296 24.89 10.30 6.61
CA PHE A 296 25.37 8.98 7.02
C PHE A 296 26.91 8.88 7.02
N ALA A 297 27.60 10.02 7.03
CA ALA A 297 29.06 10.08 7.09
C ALA A 297 29.61 9.34 8.31
N GLY A 298 30.64 8.53 8.10
CA GLY A 298 31.23 7.71 9.15
C GLY A 298 30.49 6.42 9.47
N ASN A 299 29.50 6.05 8.69
CA ASN A 299 28.74 4.79 8.79
C ASN A 299 28.16 4.56 10.19
N PRO A 300 27.23 5.42 10.65
CA PRO A 300 26.64 5.27 11.97
C PRO A 300 25.93 3.94 12.11
N SER A 301 26.03 3.34 13.31
CA SER A 301 25.40 2.06 13.61
C SER A 301 24.59 2.16 14.90
N HIS A 302 23.35 1.66 14.83
CA HIS A 302 22.42 1.65 15.96
C HIS A 302 21.89 0.25 16.21
N LYS A 303 21.70 -0.10 17.49
CA LYS A 303 21.13 -1.38 17.89
C LYS A 303 19.93 -1.16 18.78
N PHE A 304 18.86 -1.90 18.48
CA PHE A 304 17.59 -1.83 19.20
C PHE A 304 17.22 -3.21 19.70
N LYS A 305 16.62 -3.28 20.89
CA LYS A 305 16.01 -4.48 21.44
C LYS A 305 14.50 -4.36 21.32
N VAL A 306 14.02 -4.41 20.08
CA VAL A 306 12.60 -4.34 19.70
C VAL A 306 12.41 -5.07 18.38
N GLY A 307 11.47 -5.98 18.32
CA GLY A 307 11.19 -6.78 17.12
C GLY A 307 10.72 -8.18 17.47
N TYR A 308 10.11 -8.84 16.50
CA TYR A 308 9.72 -10.25 16.63
C TYR A 308 10.90 -11.20 16.40
N TYR A 309 11.87 -10.76 15.60
CA TYR A 309 13.05 -11.53 15.19
C TYR A 309 14.21 -10.55 14.89
N PRO A 310 15.45 -11.06 14.81
CA PRO A 310 16.58 -10.22 14.38
C PRO A 310 16.38 -9.70 12.95
N MET A 311 16.63 -8.40 12.77
CA MET A 311 16.56 -7.75 11.46
C MET A 311 17.68 -6.71 11.34
N ILE A 312 18.29 -6.64 10.18
CA ILE A 312 19.33 -5.66 9.86
C ILE A 312 18.83 -4.78 8.73
N VAL A 313 18.97 -3.49 8.88
CA VAL A 313 18.70 -2.51 7.82
C VAL A 313 19.98 -1.76 7.49
N TRP A 314 20.35 -1.75 6.22
CA TRP A 314 21.38 -0.86 5.67
C TRP A 314 20.67 0.22 4.88
N ALA A 315 20.83 1.45 5.31
CA ALA A 315 20.19 2.60 4.67
C ALA A 315 21.23 3.47 3.99
N TYR A 316 20.98 3.81 2.73
CA TYR A 316 21.78 4.75 1.96
C TYR A 316 20.97 6.02 1.70
N ASP A 317 21.66 7.11 1.36
CA ASP A 317 20.98 8.28 0.83
C ASP A 317 20.31 7.91 -0.50
N GLY A 318 19.07 8.32 -0.63
CA GLY A 318 18.26 8.13 -1.83
C GLY A 318 18.06 9.44 -2.58
N VAL A 319 16.95 9.52 -3.28
CA VAL A 319 16.54 10.64 -4.13
C VAL A 319 15.22 11.22 -3.66
N LYS A 320 14.99 12.49 -3.98
CA LYS A 320 13.63 13.06 -3.96
C LYS A 320 12.81 12.47 -5.11
N THR A 321 11.50 12.46 -4.97
CA THR A 321 10.61 12.00 -6.05
C THR A 321 10.80 12.77 -7.35
N THR A 322 11.22 14.04 -7.28
CA THR A 322 11.43 14.92 -8.44
C THR A 322 12.84 14.87 -9.02
N ASP A 323 13.75 14.08 -8.46
CA ASP A 323 15.12 13.99 -8.97
C ASP A 323 15.16 13.22 -10.30
N GLU A 324 16.02 13.66 -11.21
CA GLU A 324 16.18 13.04 -12.55
C GLU A 324 16.56 11.55 -12.47
N ASP A 325 17.25 11.14 -11.42
CA ASP A 325 17.68 9.75 -11.21
C ASP A 325 16.58 8.86 -10.56
N ALA A 326 15.45 9.41 -10.13
CA ALA A 326 14.47 8.66 -9.32
C ALA A 326 14.00 7.38 -10.02
N LEU A 327 13.53 7.49 -11.25
CA LEU A 327 13.06 6.35 -12.05
C LEU A 327 14.20 5.35 -12.35
N ALA A 328 15.38 5.85 -12.68
CA ALA A 328 16.53 5.00 -12.98
C ALA A 328 17.04 4.26 -11.73
N LEU A 329 17.01 4.91 -10.57
CA LEU A 329 17.38 4.30 -9.29
C LEU A 329 16.35 3.24 -8.87
N ASP A 330 15.06 3.50 -9.03
CA ASP A 330 14.02 2.50 -8.76
C ASP A 330 14.21 1.26 -9.63
N PHE A 331 14.50 1.44 -10.92
CA PHE A 331 14.86 0.34 -11.81
C PHE A 331 16.13 -0.40 -11.35
N VAL A 332 17.16 0.30 -10.88
CA VAL A 332 18.38 -0.34 -10.34
C VAL A 332 18.05 -1.20 -9.10
N ILE A 333 17.12 -0.76 -8.27
CA ILE A 333 16.63 -1.53 -7.12
C ILE A 333 15.85 -2.76 -7.56
N SER A 334 15.09 -2.70 -8.65
CA SER A 334 14.41 -3.88 -9.20
C SER A 334 15.37 -4.98 -9.68
N LEU A 335 16.63 -4.66 -9.97
CA LEU A 335 17.66 -5.66 -10.23
C LEU A 335 18.14 -6.39 -8.96
N LEU A 336 17.84 -5.84 -7.80
CA LEU A 336 18.05 -6.51 -6.50
C LEU A 336 16.88 -7.44 -6.15
N ASN A 337 15.67 -6.93 -6.26
CA ASN A 337 14.42 -7.67 -6.01
C ASN A 337 13.36 -7.27 -7.03
N ASN A 338 12.69 -8.23 -7.60
CA ASN A 338 11.58 -7.99 -8.54
C ASN A 338 10.45 -9.00 -8.36
N SER A 339 9.29 -8.74 -8.98
CA SER A 339 8.10 -9.59 -8.81
C SER A 339 8.28 -10.99 -9.40
N SER A 340 9.16 -11.15 -10.38
CA SER A 340 9.54 -12.46 -10.93
C SER A 340 10.54 -13.21 -10.05
N SER A 341 11.03 -12.61 -8.96
CA SER A 341 12.04 -13.18 -8.05
C SER A 341 13.32 -13.62 -8.77
N THR A 342 13.79 -12.80 -9.69
CA THR A 342 15.01 -13.04 -10.47
C THR A 342 16.18 -12.15 -10.06
N GLY A 343 15.96 -11.20 -9.16
CA GLY A 343 16.94 -10.24 -8.68
C GLY A 343 18.11 -10.86 -7.92
N LEU A 344 19.15 -10.07 -7.71
CA LEU A 344 20.38 -10.53 -7.04
C LEU A 344 20.10 -10.93 -5.58
N LEU A 345 19.25 -10.19 -4.86
CA LEU A 345 18.86 -10.54 -3.49
C LEU A 345 17.79 -11.64 -3.47
N ASP A 346 16.93 -11.72 -4.49
CA ASP A 346 15.96 -12.80 -4.62
C ASP A 346 16.65 -14.17 -4.65
N LYS A 347 17.82 -14.22 -5.27
CA LYS A 347 18.65 -15.45 -5.27
C LYS A 347 19.03 -15.86 -3.84
N LEU A 348 19.37 -14.92 -2.97
CA LEU A 348 19.72 -15.24 -1.57
C LEU A 348 18.51 -15.82 -0.81
N ASN A 349 17.30 -15.28 -1.09
CA ASN A 349 16.05 -15.81 -0.55
C ASN A 349 15.79 -17.24 -1.04
N MET A 350 15.94 -17.48 -2.34
CA MET A 350 15.70 -18.82 -2.93
C MET A 350 16.75 -19.85 -2.49
N ASP A 351 18.02 -19.44 -2.36
CA ASP A 351 19.10 -20.31 -1.90
C ASP A 351 19.00 -20.59 -0.38
N GLY A 352 18.12 -19.91 0.34
CA GLY A 352 17.91 -20.07 1.78
C GLY A 352 19.14 -19.71 2.62
N VAL A 353 20.01 -18.81 2.14
CA VAL A 353 21.20 -18.35 2.87
C VAL A 353 20.92 -17.17 3.79
N VAL A 354 19.74 -16.60 3.67
CA VAL A 354 19.09 -15.66 4.59
C VAL A 354 17.65 -16.10 4.78
N SER A 355 17.01 -15.72 5.87
CA SER A 355 15.57 -15.99 6.05
C SER A 355 14.72 -15.07 5.14
N SER A 356 15.16 -13.83 4.97
CA SER A 356 14.57 -12.90 4.02
C SER A 356 15.55 -11.77 3.74
N VAL A 357 15.53 -11.22 2.52
CA VAL A 357 16.22 -9.96 2.18
C VAL A 357 15.44 -9.24 1.09
N SER A 358 15.33 -7.91 1.23
CA SER A 358 14.70 -7.04 0.25
C SER A 358 15.40 -5.68 0.19
N ALA A 359 15.22 -4.99 -0.93
CA ALA A 359 15.64 -3.61 -1.13
C ALA A 359 14.44 -2.77 -1.55
N SER A 360 14.40 -1.51 -1.12
CA SER A 360 13.36 -0.57 -1.48
C SER A 360 13.90 0.85 -1.58
N LEU A 361 13.25 1.67 -2.41
CA LEU A 361 13.44 3.12 -2.46
C LEU A 361 12.25 3.80 -1.77
N ASP A 362 12.52 4.62 -0.79
CA ASP A 362 11.56 5.54 -0.16
C ASP A 362 11.88 6.95 -0.66
N ALA A 363 11.36 7.31 -1.84
CA ALA A 363 11.50 8.65 -2.41
C ALA A 363 10.35 9.53 -1.93
N ARG A 364 10.66 10.69 -1.36
CA ARG A 364 9.68 11.64 -0.82
C ARG A 364 9.92 13.05 -1.37
N ARG A 365 9.09 14.00 -0.99
CA ARG A 365 9.18 15.41 -1.45
C ARG A 365 10.55 16.04 -1.15
N ASP A 366 11.09 15.83 0.04
CA ASP A 366 12.27 16.57 0.52
C ASP A 366 13.56 15.76 0.49
N GLN A 367 13.50 14.49 0.84
CA GLN A 367 14.64 13.58 0.80
C GLN A 367 14.14 12.13 0.72
N GLY A 368 14.96 11.24 0.18
CA GLY A 368 14.65 9.82 0.10
C GLY A 368 15.74 8.95 0.71
N ARG A 369 15.41 7.66 0.85
CA ARG A 369 16.31 6.63 1.38
C ARG A 369 16.23 5.36 0.56
N ILE A 370 17.36 4.73 0.33
CA ILE A 370 17.42 3.35 -0.11
C ILE A 370 17.57 2.50 1.15
N MET A 371 16.71 1.53 1.31
CA MET A 371 16.76 0.60 2.44
C MET A 371 16.96 -0.82 1.93
N ILE A 372 17.95 -1.51 2.46
CA ILE A 372 18.15 -2.94 2.30
C ILE A 372 17.90 -3.57 3.65
N GLN A 373 16.92 -4.45 3.71
CA GLN A 373 16.48 -5.08 4.95
C GLN A 373 16.71 -6.59 4.86
N ALA A 374 17.34 -7.18 5.85
CA ALA A 374 17.55 -8.62 5.90
C ALA A 374 17.19 -9.20 7.27
N ILE A 375 16.61 -10.40 7.23
CA ILE A 375 16.47 -11.29 8.39
C ILE A 375 17.56 -12.36 8.24
N PRO A 376 18.50 -12.46 9.19
CA PRO A 376 19.55 -13.48 9.15
C PRO A 376 19.00 -14.89 9.03
N TYR A 377 19.77 -15.79 8.44
CA TYR A 377 19.42 -17.19 8.42
C TYR A 377 19.31 -17.75 9.84
N TYR A 378 18.27 -18.52 10.11
CA TYR A 378 18.12 -19.24 11.36
C TYR A 378 18.65 -20.66 11.20
N ASP A 379 19.73 -20.99 11.91
CA ASP A 379 20.26 -22.35 11.96
C ASP A 379 19.52 -23.15 13.03
N SER A 380 18.68 -24.05 12.59
CA SER A 380 17.90 -24.92 13.47
C SER A 380 18.76 -25.88 14.30
N ASN A 381 19.93 -26.29 13.79
CA ASN A 381 20.85 -27.17 14.52
C ASN A 381 21.54 -26.45 15.68
N GLN A 382 21.86 -25.16 15.49
CA GLN A 382 22.44 -24.31 16.52
C GLN A 382 21.38 -23.61 17.37
N GLN A 383 20.10 -23.63 16.93
CA GLN A 383 19.00 -22.85 17.50
C GLN A 383 19.34 -21.35 17.61
N ALA A 384 19.99 -20.84 16.61
CA ALA A 384 20.49 -19.47 16.58
C ALA A 384 20.40 -18.86 15.19
N TYR A 385 20.29 -17.54 15.16
CA TYR A 385 20.44 -16.79 13.93
C TYR A 385 21.92 -16.59 13.58
N GLU A 386 22.22 -16.56 12.29
CA GLU A 386 23.51 -16.12 11.80
C GLU A 386 23.83 -14.70 12.29
N SER A 387 25.12 -14.41 12.45
CA SER A 387 25.54 -13.09 12.92
C SER A 387 25.28 -11.97 11.91
N ASP A 388 25.04 -10.74 12.39
CA ASP A 388 24.93 -9.53 11.56
C ASP A 388 26.11 -9.42 10.58
N ALA A 389 27.32 -9.76 11.00
CA ALA A 389 28.51 -9.67 10.16
C ALA A 389 28.54 -10.72 9.03
N ALA A 390 28.04 -11.92 9.27
CA ALA A 390 27.94 -12.97 8.25
C ALA A 390 26.87 -12.60 7.21
N THR A 391 25.69 -12.19 7.67
CA THR A 391 24.58 -11.72 6.83
C THR A 391 25.00 -10.51 5.99
N SER A 392 25.66 -9.50 6.61
CA SER A 392 26.17 -8.32 5.90
C SER A 392 27.12 -8.69 4.77
N ARG A 393 28.03 -9.63 4.99
CA ARG A 393 28.99 -10.04 3.97
C ARG A 393 28.31 -10.62 2.75
N ILE A 394 27.28 -11.44 2.95
CA ILE A 394 26.52 -12.07 1.86
C ILE A 394 25.74 -11.00 1.08
N VAL A 395 24.98 -10.15 1.76
CA VAL A 395 24.15 -9.12 1.13
C VAL A 395 25.00 -8.09 0.40
N MET A 396 26.06 -7.58 1.03
CA MET A 396 26.95 -6.58 0.42
C MET A 396 27.72 -7.11 -0.78
N ALA A 397 27.96 -8.42 -0.87
CA ALA A 397 28.54 -9.02 -2.06
C ALA A 397 27.63 -8.87 -3.28
N GLU A 398 26.31 -9.02 -3.12
CA GLU A 398 25.34 -8.81 -4.20
C GLU A 398 25.24 -7.33 -4.59
N ILE A 399 25.18 -6.42 -3.63
CA ILE A 399 25.21 -4.98 -3.90
C ILE A 399 26.46 -4.57 -4.67
N ASN A 400 27.61 -5.17 -4.34
CA ASN A 400 28.86 -4.87 -5.03
C ASN A 400 28.85 -5.32 -6.50
N LYS A 401 28.05 -6.32 -6.88
CA LYS A 401 27.87 -6.70 -8.29
C LYS A 401 27.25 -5.58 -9.10
N LEU A 402 26.25 -4.86 -8.56
CA LEU A 402 25.69 -3.67 -9.19
C LEU A 402 26.77 -2.60 -9.42
N LYS A 403 27.52 -2.27 -8.37
CA LYS A 403 28.56 -1.23 -8.40
C LYS A 403 29.69 -1.54 -9.40
N THR A 404 30.06 -2.81 -9.50
CA THR A 404 31.15 -3.24 -10.39
C THR A 404 30.70 -3.53 -11.83
N GLY A 405 29.37 -3.49 -12.10
CA GLY A 405 28.80 -3.85 -13.39
C GLY A 405 28.81 -5.36 -13.66
N ASN A 406 29.11 -6.18 -12.64
CA ASN A 406 29.05 -7.65 -12.74
C ASN A 406 27.61 -8.16 -12.66
N ILE A 407 26.76 -7.60 -13.51
CA ILE A 407 25.34 -7.93 -13.62
C ILE A 407 25.17 -8.76 -14.88
N PRO A 408 24.51 -9.92 -14.82
CA PRO A 408 24.20 -10.69 -16.02
C PRO A 408 23.29 -9.89 -16.97
N ASP A 409 23.59 -9.87 -18.26
CA ASP A 409 22.80 -9.13 -19.24
C ASP A 409 21.34 -9.63 -19.30
N TRP A 410 21.13 -10.94 -19.10
CA TRP A 410 19.79 -11.50 -19.03
C TRP A 410 18.96 -10.88 -17.90
N LEU A 411 19.55 -10.57 -16.73
CA LEU A 411 18.82 -9.97 -15.61
C LEU A 411 18.32 -8.56 -15.96
N ILE A 412 19.13 -7.78 -16.65
CA ILE A 412 18.71 -6.45 -17.12
C ILE A 412 17.58 -6.58 -18.14
N GLN A 413 17.68 -7.52 -19.07
CA GLN A 413 16.64 -7.73 -20.10
C GLN A 413 15.32 -8.23 -19.48
N THR A 414 15.37 -9.17 -18.54
CA THR A 414 14.18 -9.67 -17.87
C THR A 414 13.53 -8.59 -17.00
N ALA A 415 14.30 -7.81 -16.24
CA ALA A 415 13.77 -6.71 -15.43
C ALA A 415 13.09 -5.63 -16.31
N LYS A 416 13.66 -5.31 -17.48
CA LYS A 416 13.03 -4.40 -18.44
C LYS A 416 11.74 -4.97 -19.03
N ALA A 417 11.72 -6.25 -19.37
CA ALA A 417 10.52 -6.92 -19.87
C ALA A 417 9.41 -6.95 -18.81
N GLU A 418 9.78 -7.25 -17.56
CA GLU A 418 8.86 -7.22 -16.41
C GLU A 418 8.31 -5.83 -16.15
N PHE A 419 9.18 -4.80 -16.17
CA PHE A 419 8.74 -3.41 -16.04
C PHE A 419 7.71 -3.06 -17.12
N ALA A 420 8.00 -3.38 -18.40
CA ALA A 420 7.09 -3.10 -19.51
C ALA A 420 5.74 -3.83 -19.36
N GLN A 421 5.74 -5.06 -18.84
CA GLN A 421 4.52 -5.83 -18.60
C GLN A 421 3.72 -5.23 -17.44
N ASN A 422 4.35 -4.96 -16.30
CA ASN A 422 3.71 -4.37 -15.14
C ASN A 422 3.16 -2.98 -15.46
N TYR A 423 3.89 -2.20 -16.25
CA TYR A 423 3.44 -0.90 -16.74
C TYR A 423 2.14 -1.00 -17.57
N LYS A 424 2.00 -2.00 -18.47
CA LYS A 424 0.76 -2.23 -19.21
C LYS A 424 -0.41 -2.62 -18.30
N LEU A 425 -0.16 -3.54 -17.37
CA LEU A 425 -1.19 -4.02 -16.43
C LEU A 425 -1.64 -2.93 -15.47
N ALA A 426 -0.74 -2.04 -15.06
CA ALA A 426 -1.02 -0.94 -14.17
C ALA A 426 -2.15 -0.05 -14.69
N PHE A 427 -2.16 0.23 -15.99
CA PHE A 427 -3.19 1.08 -16.61
C PHE A 427 -4.54 0.38 -16.85
N GLU A 428 -4.67 -0.90 -16.53
CA GLU A 428 -5.98 -1.58 -16.49
C GLU A 428 -6.74 -1.24 -15.19
N SER A 429 -6.04 -0.84 -14.14
CA SER A 429 -6.61 -0.53 -12.82
C SER A 429 -6.91 0.95 -12.65
N SER A 430 -8.15 1.28 -12.31
CA SER A 430 -8.53 2.65 -11.93
C SER A 430 -7.81 3.14 -10.68
N GLU A 431 -7.51 2.26 -9.74
CA GLU A 431 -6.75 2.58 -8.53
C GLU A 431 -5.31 3.00 -8.88
N VAL A 432 -4.65 2.30 -9.79
CA VAL A 432 -3.27 2.65 -10.20
C VAL A 432 -3.26 3.95 -10.99
N LYS A 433 -4.25 4.18 -11.90
CA LYS A 433 -4.43 5.47 -12.58
C LYS A 433 -4.60 6.59 -11.56
N MET A 434 -5.49 6.40 -10.58
CA MET A 434 -5.75 7.36 -9.52
C MET A 434 -4.47 7.68 -8.73
N ASN A 435 -3.75 6.66 -8.27
CA ASN A 435 -2.51 6.83 -7.52
C ASN A 435 -1.44 7.58 -8.33
N ALA A 436 -1.30 7.28 -9.62
CA ALA A 436 -0.36 7.98 -10.51
C ALA A 436 -0.69 9.49 -10.61
N LEU A 437 -1.97 9.83 -10.76
CA LEU A 437 -2.43 11.22 -10.80
C LEU A 437 -2.22 11.93 -9.44
N VAL A 438 -2.54 11.26 -8.34
CA VAL A 438 -2.28 11.79 -6.98
C VAL A 438 -0.80 12.08 -6.79
N GLN A 439 0.10 11.13 -7.11
CA GLN A 439 1.54 11.30 -6.97
C GLN A 439 2.06 12.44 -7.85
N SER A 440 1.63 12.49 -9.11
CA SER A 440 1.98 13.59 -10.03
C SER A 440 1.57 14.95 -9.45
N PHE A 441 0.34 15.07 -8.94
CA PHE A 441 -0.11 16.30 -8.30
C PHE A 441 0.70 16.62 -7.04
N ILE A 442 0.82 15.70 -6.08
CA ILE A 442 1.46 15.94 -4.79
C ILE A 442 2.91 16.37 -4.93
N TYR A 443 3.67 15.69 -5.79
CA TYR A 443 5.08 15.97 -6.01
C TYR A 443 5.35 16.98 -7.13
N ASN A 444 4.30 17.49 -7.77
CA ASN A 444 4.39 18.46 -8.87
C ASN A 444 5.26 17.96 -10.03
N THR A 445 5.12 16.69 -10.38
CA THR A 445 5.75 16.08 -11.55
C THR A 445 4.85 16.20 -12.77
N PRO A 446 5.38 16.38 -13.98
CA PRO A 446 4.56 16.42 -15.18
C PRO A 446 3.79 15.11 -15.38
N ILE A 447 2.48 15.18 -15.67
CA ILE A 447 1.67 13.98 -15.93
C ILE A 447 2.21 13.19 -17.13
N ASP A 448 2.79 13.87 -18.12
CA ASP A 448 3.39 13.23 -19.29
C ASP A 448 4.55 12.29 -18.94
N ASP A 449 5.21 12.50 -17.81
CA ASP A 449 6.26 11.59 -17.34
C ASP A 449 5.74 10.17 -17.10
N ILE A 450 4.49 10.03 -16.61
CA ILE A 450 3.82 8.74 -16.39
C ILE A 450 3.79 7.91 -17.69
N PHE A 451 3.58 8.56 -18.84
CA PHE A 451 3.44 7.88 -20.13
C PHE A 451 4.79 7.59 -20.82
N THR A 452 5.89 8.12 -20.31
CA THR A 452 7.25 7.95 -20.87
C THR A 452 8.18 7.08 -20.02
N GLU A 453 7.75 6.64 -18.84
CA GLU A 453 8.56 5.85 -17.92
C GLU A 453 9.12 4.58 -18.58
N ASN A 454 8.26 3.83 -19.28
CA ASN A 454 8.70 2.60 -19.93
C ASN A 454 9.77 2.88 -20.99
N GLU A 455 9.63 3.93 -21.79
CA GLU A 455 10.64 4.31 -22.81
C GLU A 455 11.97 4.69 -22.16
N LYS A 456 11.92 5.47 -21.07
CA LYS A 456 13.09 5.86 -20.28
C LYS A 456 13.81 4.63 -19.73
N ILE A 457 13.07 3.66 -19.16
CA ILE A 457 13.63 2.41 -18.64
C ILE A 457 14.24 1.55 -19.76
N GLN A 458 13.54 1.39 -20.90
CA GLN A 458 14.07 0.61 -22.03
C GLN A 458 15.37 1.22 -22.59
N ALA A 459 15.55 2.53 -22.49
CA ALA A 459 16.76 3.23 -22.96
C ALA A 459 17.97 3.08 -22.03
N LEU A 460 17.82 2.66 -20.77
CA LEU A 460 18.92 2.50 -19.83
C LEU A 460 19.94 1.46 -20.34
N THR A 461 21.22 1.83 -20.37
CA THR A 461 22.32 0.91 -20.68
C THR A 461 22.88 0.30 -19.39
N LYS A 462 23.66 -0.77 -19.52
CA LYS A 462 24.39 -1.38 -18.40
C LYS A 462 25.32 -0.38 -17.72
N GLU A 463 25.94 0.50 -18.49
CA GLU A 463 26.82 1.56 -18.01
C GLU A 463 26.05 2.60 -17.19
N ASN A 464 24.83 2.99 -17.63
CA ASN A 464 23.96 3.88 -16.86
C ASN A 464 23.57 3.24 -15.51
N ILE A 465 23.15 1.97 -15.54
CA ILE A 465 22.81 1.20 -14.32
C ILE A 465 24.00 1.17 -13.35
N GLN A 466 25.20 0.88 -13.86
CA GLN A 466 26.42 0.86 -13.04
C GLN A 466 26.76 2.25 -12.46
N GLN A 467 26.57 3.32 -13.22
CA GLN A 467 26.82 4.69 -12.76
C GLN A 467 25.85 5.07 -11.63
N ILE A 468 24.57 4.80 -11.78
CA ILE A 468 23.54 5.00 -10.75
C ILE A 468 23.89 4.18 -9.50
N ALA A 469 24.21 2.88 -9.67
CA ALA A 469 24.59 2.04 -8.54
C ALA A 469 25.83 2.57 -7.79
N LYS A 470 26.85 3.07 -8.50
CA LYS A 470 28.04 3.69 -7.87
C LYS A 470 27.73 4.97 -7.13
N LYS A 471 26.79 5.78 -7.65
CA LYS A 471 26.40 7.05 -7.07
C LYS A 471 25.68 6.87 -5.74
N TYR A 472 24.72 5.92 -5.68
CA TYR A 472 23.83 5.79 -4.54
C TYR A 472 24.21 4.69 -3.55
N PHE A 473 24.83 3.60 -3.98
CA PHE A 473 25.39 2.60 -3.06
C PHE A 473 26.87 2.91 -2.78
N ASP A 474 27.13 4.10 -2.29
CA ASP A 474 28.48 4.54 -1.95
C ASP A 474 29.04 3.88 -0.67
N THR A 475 30.05 4.46 -0.05
CA THR A 475 30.64 3.94 1.20
C THR A 475 29.95 4.47 2.46
N ASN A 476 29.05 5.45 2.33
CA ASN A 476 28.35 6.08 3.43
C ASN A 476 26.96 5.48 3.54
N TYR A 477 26.74 4.69 4.58
CA TYR A 477 25.44 4.12 4.89
C TYR A 477 25.27 3.96 6.40
N MET A 478 24.02 3.96 6.84
CA MET A 478 23.67 3.69 8.24
C MET A 478 23.31 2.22 8.39
N THR A 479 23.75 1.61 9.50
CA THR A 479 23.32 0.25 9.86
C THR A 479 22.42 0.30 11.09
N LEU A 480 21.24 -0.32 11.00
CA LEU A 480 20.33 -0.46 12.14
C LEU A 480 20.07 -1.96 12.35
N SER A 481 20.40 -2.46 13.56
CA SER A 481 20.15 -3.83 13.95
C SER A 481 19.02 -3.85 14.98
N PHE A 482 17.97 -4.58 14.67
CA PHE A 482 16.84 -4.84 15.54
C PHE A 482 16.98 -6.27 16.07
N ASN A 483 16.79 -6.47 17.36
CA ASN A 483 16.82 -7.79 17.98
C ASN A 483 15.47 -8.06 18.62
N GLU A 484 15.15 -9.34 18.80
CA GLU A 484 13.94 -9.75 19.48
C GLU A 484 13.79 -9.04 20.84
N GLY A 485 12.63 -8.47 21.07
CA GLY A 485 12.32 -7.79 22.32
C GLY A 485 10.98 -7.06 22.27
N ASP A 486 10.36 -6.99 23.42
CA ASP A 486 9.11 -6.24 23.58
C ASP A 486 9.42 -4.76 23.82
N PRO A 487 8.77 -3.85 23.07
CA PRO A 487 8.93 -2.42 23.27
C PRO A 487 8.29 -1.95 24.57
N LYS A 488 8.82 -0.86 25.12
CA LYS A 488 8.13 -0.13 26.18
C LYS A 488 6.93 0.60 25.57
N LYS A 489 5.73 0.17 25.93
CA LYS A 489 4.48 0.80 25.46
C LYS A 489 4.20 2.09 26.24
N ASN A 490 3.99 3.19 25.51
CA ASN A 490 3.66 4.49 26.08
C ASN A 490 2.19 4.82 25.81
N LYS A 491 1.28 4.05 26.41
CA LYS A 491 -0.16 4.20 26.20
C LYS A 491 -0.72 5.46 26.80
N LEU A 492 -1.68 6.06 26.09
CA LEU A 492 -2.46 7.19 26.54
C LEU A 492 -3.63 6.69 27.41
N ALA A 493 -3.82 7.36 28.54
CA ALA A 493 -5.03 7.13 29.35
C ALA A 493 -6.24 7.75 28.66
N LYS A 494 -7.38 7.05 28.73
CA LYS A 494 -8.64 7.57 28.21
C LYS A 494 -8.94 8.95 28.81
N PRO A 495 -9.22 9.97 27.98
CA PRO A 495 -9.55 11.29 28.49
C PRO A 495 -10.89 11.27 29.23
N ALA A 496 -11.05 12.16 30.21
CA ALA A 496 -12.28 12.27 31.04
C ALA A 496 -13.41 12.96 30.26
N ILE A 497 -13.84 12.35 29.16
CA ILE A 497 -14.85 12.86 28.23
C ILE A 497 -16.20 12.25 28.58
N LYS A 498 -17.25 13.07 28.55
CA LYS A 498 -18.61 12.58 28.65
C LYS A 498 -19.17 12.24 27.29
N PRO A 499 -19.89 11.12 27.15
CA PRO A 499 -20.56 10.78 25.89
C PRO A 499 -21.51 11.91 25.46
N LEU A 500 -21.50 12.20 24.16
CA LEU A 500 -22.46 13.10 23.54
C LEU A 500 -23.65 12.28 23.04
N ASP A 501 -24.83 12.83 23.16
CA ASP A 501 -26.06 12.22 22.63
C ASP A 501 -26.77 13.23 21.72
N PRO A 502 -26.25 13.43 20.47
CA PRO A 502 -26.89 14.31 19.53
C PRO A 502 -28.25 13.76 19.09
N PRO A 503 -29.18 14.63 18.65
CA PRO A 503 -30.46 14.21 18.10
C PRO A 503 -30.28 13.21 16.95
N LYS A 504 -31.02 12.10 16.99
CA LYS A 504 -30.98 11.02 16.00
C LYS A 504 -32.26 11.03 15.14
N GLY A 505 -32.09 10.66 13.86
CA GLY A 505 -33.21 10.52 12.92
C GLY A 505 -33.87 11.85 12.54
N ILE A 506 -33.26 12.98 12.85
CA ILE A 506 -33.74 14.29 12.44
C ILE A 506 -32.98 14.70 11.15
N GLU A 507 -33.78 14.98 10.13
CA GLU A 507 -33.21 15.45 8.86
C GLU A 507 -32.84 16.93 8.94
N THR A 508 -31.59 17.27 8.62
CA THR A 508 -31.09 18.64 8.61
C THR A 508 -31.69 19.47 7.45
N PRO A 509 -31.69 20.81 7.52
CA PRO A 509 -32.05 21.63 6.37
C PRO A 509 -31.22 21.29 5.14
N TYR A 510 -29.90 21.10 5.30
CA TYR A 510 -28.99 20.73 4.20
C TYR A 510 -29.35 19.37 3.59
N ALA A 511 -29.65 18.35 4.41
CA ALA A 511 -30.04 17.05 3.90
C ALA A 511 -31.29 17.08 3.03
N LYS A 512 -32.27 17.93 3.37
CA LYS A 512 -33.46 18.13 2.54
C LYS A 512 -33.14 18.76 1.19
N GLU A 513 -32.30 19.80 1.18
CA GLU A 513 -31.86 20.47 -0.05
C GLU A 513 -31.03 19.51 -0.92
N PHE A 514 -30.09 18.78 -0.31
CA PHE A 514 -29.23 17.82 -1.00
C PHE A 514 -30.02 16.66 -1.64
N LYS A 515 -31.00 16.11 -0.93
CA LYS A 515 -31.86 15.04 -1.48
C LYS A 515 -32.71 15.52 -2.66
N ALA A 516 -33.09 16.80 -2.67
CA ALA A 516 -33.87 17.41 -3.74
C ALA A 516 -33.06 17.66 -5.03
N ILE A 517 -31.72 17.60 -4.99
CA ILE A 517 -30.88 17.72 -6.19
C ILE A 517 -31.27 16.62 -7.19
N PRO A 518 -31.57 16.96 -8.45
CA PRO A 518 -31.91 15.98 -9.47
C PRO A 518 -30.77 15.00 -9.73
N VAL A 519 -31.11 13.75 -10.04
CA VAL A 519 -30.16 12.71 -10.44
C VAL A 519 -30.36 12.44 -11.92
N THR A 520 -29.29 12.22 -12.65
CA THR A 520 -29.37 11.74 -14.03
C THR A 520 -29.79 10.27 -14.00
N PRO A 521 -30.92 9.89 -14.62
CA PRO A 521 -31.31 8.49 -14.66
C PRO A 521 -30.25 7.65 -15.38
N GLN A 522 -29.81 6.58 -14.75
CA GLN A 522 -28.94 5.60 -15.38
C GLN A 522 -29.79 4.43 -15.91
N VAL A 523 -29.45 3.98 -17.08
CA VAL A 523 -29.93 2.68 -17.54
C VAL A 523 -29.11 1.63 -16.80
N GLU A 524 -29.76 0.79 -16.00
CA GLU A 524 -29.08 -0.35 -15.38
C GLU A 524 -28.52 -1.26 -16.47
N VAL A 525 -27.21 -1.34 -16.57
CA VAL A 525 -26.53 -2.29 -17.46
C VAL A 525 -26.21 -3.53 -16.65
N PHE A 526 -27.03 -4.56 -16.81
CA PHE A 526 -26.67 -5.87 -16.25
C PHE A 526 -25.53 -6.48 -17.07
N ASN A 527 -24.40 -6.78 -16.42
CA ASN A 527 -23.39 -7.60 -17.05
C ASN A 527 -23.94 -9.01 -17.21
N ASN A 528 -24.30 -9.36 -18.42
CA ASN A 528 -24.82 -10.68 -18.77
C ASN A 528 -23.73 -11.69 -19.13
N PHE A 529 -22.43 -11.34 -18.90
CA PHE A 529 -21.28 -12.15 -19.27
C PHE A 529 -21.27 -12.57 -20.76
N ALA A 530 -21.83 -11.73 -21.64
CA ALA A 530 -21.93 -12.03 -23.08
C ALA A 530 -20.55 -12.22 -23.73
N ASP A 531 -19.53 -11.61 -23.16
CA ASP A 531 -18.13 -11.70 -23.63
C ASP A 531 -17.40 -12.94 -23.10
N VAL A 532 -18.02 -13.70 -22.19
CA VAL A 532 -17.45 -14.93 -21.64
C VAL A 532 -17.92 -16.14 -22.43
N THR A 533 -16.98 -16.84 -23.03
CA THR A 533 -17.23 -18.13 -23.69
C THR A 533 -16.98 -19.27 -22.72
N GLU A 534 -18.00 -20.10 -22.47
CA GLU A 534 -17.84 -21.35 -21.72
C GLU A 534 -17.62 -22.53 -22.70
N ARG A 535 -16.63 -23.36 -22.39
CA ARG A 535 -16.36 -24.61 -23.13
C ARG A 535 -16.03 -25.73 -22.15
N GLU A 536 -16.49 -26.92 -22.44
CA GLU A 536 -16.02 -28.14 -21.78
C GLU A 536 -14.74 -28.63 -22.49
N LEU A 537 -13.59 -28.58 -21.77
CA LEU A 537 -12.30 -29.06 -22.30
C LEU A 537 -12.17 -30.57 -22.15
N TYR A 538 -12.65 -31.12 -21.04
CA TYR A 538 -12.64 -32.54 -20.70
C TYR A 538 -13.83 -32.79 -19.76
N LYS A 539 -14.19 -34.05 -19.55
CA LYS A 539 -15.29 -34.41 -18.65
C LYS A 539 -15.13 -33.71 -17.29
N ASN A 540 -16.07 -32.86 -16.95
CA ASN A 540 -16.12 -32.05 -15.74
C ASN A 540 -15.01 -30.96 -15.63
N VAL A 541 -14.29 -30.60 -16.70
CA VAL A 541 -13.33 -29.50 -16.74
C VAL A 541 -13.86 -28.43 -17.68
N LYS A 542 -14.23 -27.30 -17.12
CA LYS A 542 -14.75 -26.15 -17.85
C LYS A 542 -13.66 -25.11 -18.11
N LEU A 543 -13.68 -24.51 -19.28
CA LEU A 543 -12.94 -23.32 -19.61
C LEU A 543 -13.90 -22.14 -19.72
N PHE A 544 -13.63 -21.09 -18.95
CA PHE A 544 -14.24 -19.78 -19.12
C PHE A 544 -13.21 -18.88 -19.76
N TYR A 545 -13.55 -18.32 -20.90
CA TYR A 545 -12.64 -17.47 -21.69
C TYR A 545 -13.30 -16.14 -22.01
N ALA A 546 -12.56 -15.05 -21.74
CA ALA A 546 -12.91 -13.70 -22.14
C ALA A 546 -11.70 -13.04 -22.82
N PRO A 547 -11.85 -12.38 -24.00
CA PRO A 547 -10.77 -11.68 -24.66
C PRO A 547 -10.30 -10.49 -23.81
N ASN A 548 -8.98 -10.31 -23.68
CA ASN A 548 -8.44 -9.05 -23.18
C ASN A 548 -8.42 -8.02 -24.32
N THR A 549 -9.28 -7.01 -24.24
CA THR A 549 -9.39 -5.94 -25.26
C THR A 549 -8.51 -4.72 -24.95
N LYS A 550 -7.86 -4.68 -23.79
CA LYS A 550 -7.07 -3.54 -23.32
C LYS A 550 -5.60 -3.62 -23.75
N ASN A 551 -5.05 -4.82 -23.75
CA ASN A 551 -3.66 -5.06 -24.12
C ASN A 551 -3.44 -6.54 -24.51
N ASN A 552 -2.20 -6.92 -24.74
CA ASN A 552 -1.80 -8.26 -25.17
C ASN A 552 -1.31 -9.16 -24.02
N VAL A 553 -1.70 -8.89 -22.79
CA VAL A 553 -1.37 -9.74 -21.63
C VAL A 553 -2.54 -10.66 -21.35
N PHE A 554 -2.28 -11.96 -21.27
CA PHE A 554 -3.27 -12.93 -20.84
C PHE A 554 -3.11 -13.27 -19.35
N SER A 555 -4.22 -13.63 -18.73
CA SER A 555 -4.28 -14.22 -17.38
C SER A 555 -4.91 -15.61 -17.49
N LEU A 556 -4.24 -16.64 -16.99
CA LEU A 556 -4.77 -18.00 -16.88
C LEU A 556 -4.78 -18.43 -15.42
N THR A 557 -5.93 -18.91 -14.96
CA THR A 557 -6.08 -19.51 -13.63
C THR A 557 -6.59 -20.93 -13.78
N LEU A 558 -5.82 -21.91 -13.30
CA LEU A 558 -6.28 -23.28 -13.12
C LEU A 558 -6.76 -23.41 -11.68
N LYS A 559 -8.04 -23.80 -11.50
CA LYS A 559 -8.70 -23.90 -10.20
C LYS A 559 -9.04 -25.38 -9.92
N TYR A 560 -8.64 -25.85 -8.76
CA TYR A 560 -8.90 -27.22 -8.29
C TYR A 560 -9.78 -27.17 -7.05
N GLY A 561 -10.81 -28.03 -6.99
CA GLY A 561 -11.79 -28.11 -5.90
C GLY A 561 -11.25 -28.85 -4.66
N VAL A 562 -10.05 -28.49 -4.21
CA VAL A 562 -9.40 -29.04 -3.01
C VAL A 562 -8.57 -27.94 -2.36
N GLY A 563 -8.64 -27.81 -1.04
CA GLY A 563 -7.91 -26.80 -0.28
C GLY A 563 -7.20 -27.37 0.94
N THR A 564 -6.81 -26.48 1.85
CA THR A 564 -6.10 -26.87 3.08
C THR A 564 -7.00 -27.65 4.03
N HIS A 565 -8.32 -27.51 3.92
CA HIS A 565 -9.27 -28.25 4.73
C HIS A 565 -9.23 -29.76 4.44
N GLU A 566 -9.23 -30.14 3.16
CA GLU A 566 -9.14 -31.55 2.74
C GLU A 566 -7.69 -32.07 2.72
N MET A 567 -6.75 -31.19 2.36
CA MET A 567 -5.33 -31.55 2.20
C MET A 567 -4.42 -30.53 2.89
N PRO A 568 -4.24 -30.57 4.22
CA PRO A 568 -3.44 -29.58 4.98
C PRO A 568 -1.98 -29.42 4.52
N LYS A 569 -1.40 -30.45 3.89
CA LYS A 569 -0.04 -30.38 3.33
C LYS A 569 0.03 -29.54 2.06
N LEU A 570 -1.10 -29.20 1.44
CA LEU A 570 -1.14 -28.47 0.17
C LEU A 570 -0.62 -27.04 0.34
N GLU A 571 -0.79 -26.43 1.51
CA GLU A 571 -0.19 -25.13 1.87
C GLU A 571 1.34 -25.15 1.65
N TYR A 572 2.01 -26.19 2.15
CA TYR A 572 3.47 -26.33 2.04
C TYR A 572 3.90 -26.73 0.64
N ALA A 573 3.10 -27.57 -0.01
CA ALA A 573 3.33 -27.98 -1.38
C ALA A 573 3.22 -26.81 -2.36
N ALA A 574 2.20 -25.97 -2.22
CA ALA A 574 2.05 -24.75 -3.01
C ALA A 574 3.22 -23.77 -2.78
N SER A 575 3.58 -23.53 -1.53
CA SER A 575 4.73 -22.70 -1.17
C SER A 575 6.04 -23.23 -1.78
N LEU A 576 6.24 -24.53 -1.74
CA LEU A 576 7.43 -25.17 -2.30
C LEU A 576 7.45 -25.06 -3.84
N MET A 577 6.32 -25.22 -4.53
CA MET A 577 6.23 -25.09 -5.98
C MET A 577 6.59 -23.67 -6.47
N ASN A 578 6.35 -22.65 -5.67
CA ASN A 578 6.77 -21.28 -5.99
C ASN A 578 8.30 -21.10 -6.01
N THR A 579 9.04 -22.00 -5.37
CA THR A 579 10.51 -22.01 -5.32
C THR A 579 11.10 -23.24 -5.98
N ALA A 580 10.31 -24.10 -6.61
CA ALA A 580 10.77 -25.32 -7.24
C ALA A 580 11.62 -25.03 -8.47
N GLY A 581 12.66 -25.84 -8.67
CA GLY A 581 13.33 -25.98 -9.94
C GLY A 581 12.54 -26.91 -10.89
N MET A 582 13.17 -27.36 -11.97
CA MET A 582 12.58 -28.27 -12.94
C MET A 582 13.59 -29.36 -13.34
N MET A 583 13.12 -30.60 -13.34
CA MET A 583 13.96 -31.72 -13.81
C MET A 583 14.38 -31.54 -15.27
N PRO A 584 15.57 -32.03 -15.70
CA PRO A 584 16.49 -32.79 -14.84
C PRO A 584 17.42 -31.95 -13.95
N ASN A 585 17.75 -30.71 -14.27
CA ASN A 585 18.84 -29.98 -13.59
C ASN A 585 18.65 -28.46 -13.53
N LEU A 586 17.42 -27.94 -13.72
CA LEU A 586 17.18 -26.52 -13.57
C LEU A 586 16.86 -26.18 -12.11
N ASP A 587 17.58 -25.21 -11.57
CA ASP A 587 17.26 -24.63 -10.25
C ASP A 587 16.07 -23.64 -10.34
N ALA A 588 15.59 -23.18 -9.20
CA ALA A 588 14.45 -22.27 -9.12
C ALA A 588 14.69 -20.96 -9.91
N GLN A 589 15.88 -20.39 -9.80
CA GLN A 589 16.21 -19.15 -10.51
C GLN A 589 16.19 -19.35 -12.04
N ALA A 590 16.72 -20.46 -12.54
CA ALA A 590 16.69 -20.79 -13.96
C ALA A 590 15.26 -21.00 -14.48
N VAL A 591 14.37 -21.59 -13.68
CA VAL A 591 12.95 -21.73 -14.03
C VAL A 591 12.27 -20.35 -14.10
N ARG A 592 12.42 -19.51 -13.09
CA ARG A 592 11.87 -18.16 -13.07
C ARG A 592 12.40 -17.31 -14.24
N ARG A 593 13.69 -17.43 -14.54
CA ARG A 593 14.30 -16.79 -15.70
C ARG A 593 13.61 -17.21 -17.00
N GLN A 594 13.32 -18.52 -17.22
CA GLN A 594 12.65 -18.97 -18.43
C GLN A 594 11.26 -18.35 -18.58
N TYR A 595 10.47 -18.24 -17.49
CA TYR A 595 9.18 -17.54 -17.54
C TYR A 595 9.38 -16.05 -17.85
N SER A 596 10.29 -15.40 -17.17
CA SER A 596 10.56 -13.96 -17.35
C SER A 596 11.06 -13.62 -18.76
N GLU A 597 11.91 -14.48 -19.37
CA GLU A 597 12.34 -14.34 -20.77
C GLU A 597 11.16 -14.46 -21.77
N LEU A 598 10.09 -15.17 -21.40
CA LEU A 598 8.85 -15.23 -22.17
C LEU A 598 7.85 -14.10 -21.81
N GLY A 599 8.24 -13.17 -20.94
CA GLY A 599 7.33 -12.14 -20.43
C GLY A 599 6.18 -12.74 -19.60
N ALA A 600 6.48 -13.72 -18.76
CA ALA A 600 5.49 -14.40 -17.95
C ALA A 600 5.89 -14.48 -16.47
N THR A 601 4.86 -14.55 -15.62
CA THR A 601 4.99 -14.87 -14.19
C THR A 601 4.02 -15.98 -13.83
N PHE A 602 4.33 -16.74 -12.79
CA PHE A 602 3.46 -17.81 -12.29
C PHE A 602 3.34 -17.76 -10.78
N GLY A 603 2.27 -18.36 -10.26
CA GLY A 603 2.04 -18.52 -8.83
C GLY A 603 1.24 -19.77 -8.51
N PHE A 604 1.58 -20.40 -7.38
CA PHE A 604 0.81 -21.48 -6.77
C PHE A 604 0.27 -20.95 -5.45
N SER A 605 -1.04 -21.06 -5.25
CA SER A 605 -1.69 -20.62 -4.01
C SER A 605 -2.79 -21.58 -3.61
N VAL A 606 -3.13 -21.59 -2.32
CA VAL A 606 -4.18 -22.44 -1.78
C VAL A 606 -5.02 -21.63 -0.78
N SER A 607 -6.30 -21.85 -0.80
CA SER A 607 -7.26 -21.42 0.21
C SER A 607 -7.78 -22.64 0.98
N ASP A 608 -8.70 -22.41 1.92
CA ASP A 608 -9.32 -23.50 2.66
C ASP A 608 -10.00 -24.53 1.74
N SER A 609 -10.59 -24.08 0.60
CA SER A 609 -11.41 -24.91 -0.28
C SER A 609 -10.84 -25.13 -1.68
N TYR A 610 -9.84 -24.34 -2.11
CA TYR A 610 -9.35 -24.38 -3.48
C TYR A 610 -7.84 -24.28 -3.58
N PHE A 611 -7.28 -24.98 -4.55
CA PHE A 611 -5.91 -24.82 -5.00
C PHE A 611 -5.90 -24.12 -6.37
N TYR A 612 -4.98 -23.17 -6.54
CA TYR A 612 -4.85 -22.36 -7.74
C TYR A 612 -3.45 -22.43 -8.32
N ILE A 613 -3.38 -22.48 -9.64
CA ILE A 613 -2.18 -22.21 -10.41
C ILE A 613 -2.50 -21.04 -11.33
N THR A 614 -1.78 -19.94 -11.18
CA THR A 614 -1.97 -18.71 -11.95
C THR A 614 -0.78 -18.44 -12.84
N VAL A 615 -1.01 -17.97 -14.05
CA VAL A 615 0.02 -17.54 -15.00
C VAL A 615 -0.45 -16.28 -15.70
N TYR A 616 0.38 -15.28 -15.72
CA TYR A 616 0.22 -14.07 -16.52
C TYR A 616 1.32 -14.03 -17.56
N GLY A 617 1.03 -13.58 -18.77
CA GLY A 617 2.06 -13.51 -19.78
C GLY A 617 1.68 -12.79 -21.05
N ASP A 618 2.66 -12.52 -21.90
CA ASP A 618 2.44 -11.94 -23.22
C ASP A 618 1.76 -12.99 -24.13
N GLU A 619 0.61 -12.64 -24.71
CA GLU A 619 -0.22 -13.51 -25.55
C GLU A 619 0.57 -14.14 -26.72
N LYS A 620 1.53 -13.41 -27.30
CA LYS A 620 2.37 -13.92 -28.39
C LYS A 620 3.20 -15.16 -28.01
N ASN A 621 3.47 -15.35 -26.71
CA ASN A 621 4.25 -16.45 -26.15
C ASN A 621 3.39 -17.52 -25.46
N LEU A 622 2.05 -17.46 -25.57
CA LEU A 622 1.10 -18.32 -24.87
C LEU A 622 1.46 -19.80 -24.98
N ASP A 623 1.69 -20.31 -26.18
CA ASP A 623 2.01 -21.74 -26.39
C ASP A 623 3.30 -22.17 -25.69
N GLN A 624 4.31 -21.31 -25.70
CA GLN A 624 5.60 -21.58 -25.05
C GLN A 624 5.46 -21.54 -23.53
N ILE A 625 4.68 -20.59 -23.00
CA ILE A 625 4.38 -20.44 -21.57
C ILE A 625 3.61 -21.65 -21.06
N LEU A 626 2.57 -22.11 -21.77
CA LEU A 626 1.80 -23.29 -21.41
C LEU A 626 2.63 -24.57 -21.42
N ALA A 627 3.52 -24.72 -22.43
CA ALA A 627 4.43 -25.85 -22.48
C ALA A 627 5.43 -25.84 -21.31
N LEU A 628 5.94 -24.66 -20.96
CA LEU A 628 6.82 -24.50 -19.81
C LEU A 628 6.11 -24.80 -18.49
N LEU A 629 4.88 -24.26 -18.31
CA LEU A 629 4.05 -24.53 -17.15
C LEU A 629 3.76 -26.02 -16.97
N SER A 630 3.32 -26.69 -18.05
CA SER A 630 3.05 -28.12 -18.03
C SER A 630 4.28 -28.91 -17.58
N LYS A 631 5.44 -28.60 -18.13
CA LYS A 631 6.69 -29.28 -17.75
C LYS A 631 7.10 -28.98 -16.31
N HIS A 632 6.97 -27.74 -15.85
CA HIS A 632 7.27 -27.35 -14.48
C HIS A 632 6.40 -28.06 -13.46
N VAL A 633 5.10 -28.12 -13.72
CA VAL A 633 4.11 -28.78 -12.86
C VAL A 633 4.32 -30.31 -12.80
N MET A 634 4.63 -30.93 -13.96
CA MET A 634 4.77 -32.39 -14.04
C MET A 634 6.13 -32.88 -13.62
N MET A 635 7.17 -32.06 -13.66
CA MET A 635 8.56 -32.43 -13.40
C MET A 635 9.29 -31.46 -12.47
N PRO A 636 8.71 -31.15 -11.29
CA PRO A 636 9.37 -30.22 -10.35
C PRO A 636 10.66 -30.84 -9.82
N ASN A 637 11.67 -30.01 -9.67
CA ASN A 637 12.91 -30.35 -8.98
C ASN A 637 12.90 -29.66 -7.60
N LEU A 638 12.64 -30.44 -6.56
CA LEU A 638 12.54 -29.96 -5.17
C LEU A 638 13.88 -30.19 -4.45
N ASP A 639 14.38 -29.14 -3.81
CA ASP A 639 15.60 -29.16 -3.00
C ASP A 639 15.25 -29.27 -1.50
N ASP A 640 16.01 -30.09 -0.76
CA ASP A 640 15.84 -30.22 0.69
C ASP A 640 16.05 -28.90 1.45
N LYS A 641 16.89 -27.99 0.93
CA LYS A 641 17.07 -26.64 1.50
C LYS A 641 15.80 -25.81 1.40
N GLN A 642 15.07 -25.92 0.28
CA GLN A 642 13.80 -25.22 0.09
C GLN A 642 12.74 -25.76 1.04
N ILE A 643 12.70 -27.07 1.27
CA ILE A 643 11.80 -27.68 2.27
C ILE A 643 12.11 -27.13 3.66
N LYS A 644 13.38 -27.09 4.05
CA LYS A 644 13.80 -26.47 5.31
C LYS A 644 13.35 -25.03 5.44
N SER A 645 13.51 -24.22 4.38
CA SER A 645 13.07 -22.83 4.35
C SER A 645 11.56 -22.71 4.55
N VAL A 646 10.77 -23.50 3.81
CA VAL A 646 9.30 -23.49 3.92
C VAL A 646 8.85 -23.87 5.35
N VAL A 647 9.43 -24.91 5.93
CA VAL A 647 9.09 -25.35 7.30
C VAL A 647 9.54 -24.32 8.33
N SER A 648 10.74 -23.74 8.18
CA SER A 648 11.24 -22.68 9.07
C SER A 648 10.35 -21.43 9.01
N ASN A 649 9.96 -21.01 7.83
CA ASN A 649 9.06 -19.86 7.66
C ASN A 649 7.69 -20.12 8.32
N ALA A 650 7.13 -21.33 8.16
CA ALA A 650 5.89 -21.71 8.84
C ALA A 650 6.03 -21.67 10.36
N TYR A 651 7.16 -22.16 10.90
CA TYR A 651 7.44 -22.10 12.33
C TYR A 651 7.42 -20.65 12.85
N TRP A 652 8.16 -19.76 12.21
CA TRP A 652 8.26 -18.37 12.64
C TRP A 652 6.96 -17.61 12.45
N SER A 653 6.24 -17.87 11.38
CA SER A 653 4.90 -17.31 11.17
C SER A 653 4.00 -17.66 12.35
N ARG A 654 3.89 -18.93 12.69
CA ARG A 654 3.05 -19.40 13.81
C ARG A 654 3.54 -18.93 15.18
N TYR A 655 4.84 -18.80 15.37
CA TYR A 655 5.40 -18.24 16.60
C TYR A 655 4.99 -16.78 16.81
N SER A 656 4.97 -16.00 15.73
CA SER A 656 4.60 -14.59 15.76
C SER A 656 3.08 -14.35 15.88
N GLU A 657 2.23 -15.30 15.43
CA GLU A 657 0.77 -15.19 15.47
C GLU A 657 0.22 -14.81 16.85
N LYS A 658 0.74 -15.44 17.90
CA LYS A 658 0.29 -15.18 19.28
C LYS A 658 0.60 -13.77 19.79
N ARG A 659 1.48 -13.04 19.10
CA ARG A 659 1.88 -11.67 19.42
C ARG A 659 1.15 -10.63 18.58
N ASN A 660 0.38 -11.07 17.58
CA ASN A 660 -0.41 -10.21 16.72
C ASN A 660 -1.88 -10.27 17.12
N SER A 661 -2.40 -9.17 17.68
CA SER A 661 -3.78 -9.10 18.18
C SER A 661 -4.83 -9.37 17.10
N ASN A 662 -4.59 -8.93 15.85
CA ASN A 662 -5.51 -9.15 14.73
C ASN A 662 -5.58 -10.64 14.36
N VAL A 663 -4.43 -11.32 14.36
CA VAL A 663 -4.39 -12.77 14.10
C VAL A 663 -5.10 -13.54 15.21
N VAL A 664 -4.87 -13.16 16.47
CA VAL A 664 -5.56 -13.76 17.62
C VAL A 664 -7.06 -13.53 17.56
N ALA A 665 -7.50 -12.31 17.22
CA ALA A 665 -8.92 -11.98 17.05
C ALA A 665 -9.57 -12.79 15.92
N ASN A 666 -8.89 -12.90 14.77
CA ASN A 666 -9.37 -13.71 13.65
C ASN A 666 -9.42 -15.21 14.01
N ALA A 667 -8.41 -15.72 14.72
CA ALA A 667 -8.42 -17.11 15.17
C ALA A 667 -9.58 -17.40 16.13
N LEU A 668 -9.90 -16.46 17.03
CA LEU A 668 -11.06 -16.54 17.90
C LEU A 668 -12.38 -16.51 17.11
N LEU A 669 -12.50 -15.60 16.15
CA LEU A 669 -13.67 -15.53 15.27
C LEU A 669 -13.86 -16.84 14.50
N GLN A 670 -12.80 -17.38 13.88
CA GLN A 670 -12.82 -18.66 13.20
C GLN A 670 -13.24 -19.81 14.12
N TYR A 671 -12.75 -19.81 15.35
CA TYR A 671 -13.18 -20.81 16.35
C TYR A 671 -14.65 -20.68 16.74
N VAL A 672 -15.17 -19.45 16.89
CA VAL A 672 -16.59 -19.21 17.18
C VAL A 672 -17.49 -19.70 16.04
N LEU A 673 -17.05 -19.53 14.79
CA LEU A 673 -17.82 -19.91 13.60
C LEU A 673 -17.74 -21.42 13.29
N TYR A 674 -16.58 -22.04 13.44
CA TYR A 674 -16.29 -23.40 12.95
C TYR A 674 -15.88 -24.40 14.04
N GLY A 675 -15.70 -23.94 15.29
CA GLY A 675 -15.28 -24.80 16.42
C GLY A 675 -13.92 -25.44 16.20
N GLU A 676 -13.84 -26.76 16.46
CA GLU A 676 -12.61 -27.54 16.28
C GLU A 676 -12.19 -27.68 14.82
N HIS A 677 -13.07 -27.37 13.86
CA HIS A 677 -12.80 -27.35 12.42
C HIS A 677 -12.34 -25.98 11.92
N SER A 678 -11.95 -25.08 12.81
CA SER A 678 -11.33 -23.84 12.39
C SER A 678 -9.96 -24.07 11.75
N HIS A 679 -9.63 -23.30 10.75
CA HIS A 679 -8.33 -23.37 10.05
C HIS A 679 -7.13 -23.38 11.02
N TYR A 680 -7.20 -22.62 12.11
CA TYR A 680 -6.10 -22.53 13.08
C TYR A 680 -5.91 -23.80 13.93
N ILE A 681 -6.92 -24.68 14.02
CA ILE A 681 -6.86 -25.94 14.75
C ILE A 681 -6.57 -27.11 13.81
N ASP A 682 -7.24 -27.15 12.64
CA ASP A 682 -7.11 -28.26 11.68
C ASP A 682 -5.77 -28.32 10.94
N ARG A 683 -4.99 -27.24 10.97
CA ARG A 683 -3.65 -27.22 10.35
C ARG A 683 -2.68 -28.20 11.02
N ILE A 684 -1.69 -28.68 10.26
CA ILE A 684 -0.67 -29.62 10.77
C ILE A 684 0.02 -29.01 12.00
N PRO A 685 0.06 -29.73 13.15
CA PRO A 685 0.76 -29.25 14.34
C PRO A 685 2.25 -29.00 14.09
N MET A 686 2.83 -27.98 14.73
CA MET A 686 4.26 -27.64 14.53
C MET A 686 5.18 -28.79 14.97
N GLU A 687 4.80 -29.52 15.99
CA GLU A 687 5.53 -30.69 16.49
C GLU A 687 5.60 -31.84 15.47
N GLU A 688 4.66 -31.84 14.50
CA GLU A 688 4.65 -32.81 13.41
C GLU A 688 5.38 -32.30 12.17
N LEU A 689 5.40 -30.99 11.94
CA LEU A 689 6.18 -30.41 10.86
C LEU A 689 7.68 -30.54 11.08
N TYR A 690 8.10 -30.46 12.34
CA TYR A 690 9.51 -30.40 12.74
C TYR A 690 9.83 -31.44 13.80
N LYS A 691 10.36 -32.58 13.37
CA LYS A 691 10.78 -33.66 14.29
C LYS A 691 12.29 -33.79 14.28
N TYR A 692 12.89 -33.80 15.47
CA TYR A 692 14.28 -34.14 15.67
C TYR A 692 14.41 -35.60 16.03
N SER A 693 15.38 -36.28 15.45
CA SER A 693 15.91 -37.54 15.98
C SER A 693 17.40 -37.39 16.27
N VAL A 694 17.83 -37.93 17.37
CA VAL A 694 19.24 -37.96 17.74
C VAL A 694 19.75 -39.38 17.48
N THR A 695 20.84 -39.53 16.70
CA THR A 695 21.48 -40.79 16.48
C THR A 695 22.16 -41.27 17.76
N PRO A 696 22.49 -42.59 17.89
CA PRO A 696 23.24 -43.09 19.04
C PRO A 696 24.59 -42.39 19.27
N ASP A 697 25.15 -41.79 18.21
CA ASP A 697 26.44 -41.08 18.26
C ASP A 697 26.26 -39.59 18.62
N GLY A 698 25.02 -39.15 18.88
CA GLY A 698 24.70 -37.77 19.27
C GLY A 698 24.51 -36.83 18.08
N GLU A 699 24.49 -37.32 16.85
CA GLU A 699 24.17 -36.53 15.68
C GLU A 699 22.66 -36.25 15.61
N ILE A 700 22.28 -34.98 15.38
CA ILE A 700 20.89 -34.57 15.24
C ILE A 700 20.47 -34.77 13.78
N ILE A 701 19.51 -35.68 13.56
CA ILE A 701 18.88 -35.88 12.27
C ILE A 701 17.53 -35.17 12.29
N GLU A 702 17.34 -34.21 11.37
CA GLU A 702 16.08 -33.52 11.15
C GLU A 702 15.18 -34.40 10.29
N ASN A 703 14.05 -34.81 10.83
CA ASN A 703 12.99 -35.52 10.09
C ASN A 703 11.79 -34.61 9.92
N TYR A 704 11.51 -34.21 8.69
CA TYR A 704 10.33 -33.41 8.34
C TYR A 704 9.19 -34.36 7.95
N LEU A 705 7.98 -34.15 8.52
CA LEU A 705 6.76 -34.77 8.02
C LEU A 705 6.48 -34.30 6.59
N VAL A 706 6.71 -33.01 6.36
CA VAL A 706 6.66 -32.41 5.03
C VAL A 706 8.01 -32.59 4.35
N ASN A 707 8.10 -33.52 3.44
CA ASN A 707 9.31 -33.86 2.70
C ASN A 707 9.03 -33.90 1.19
N LYS A 708 10.09 -34.01 0.39
CA LYS A 708 10.04 -34.02 -1.07
C LYS A 708 9.00 -34.99 -1.63
N THR A 709 9.00 -36.24 -1.16
CA THR A 709 8.08 -37.28 -1.65
C THR A 709 6.63 -36.95 -1.30
N ASN A 710 6.36 -36.58 -0.05
CA ASN A 710 5.01 -36.25 0.41
C ASN A 710 4.45 -35.03 -0.32
N LEU A 711 5.25 -33.99 -0.55
CA LEU A 711 4.79 -32.78 -1.23
C LEU A 711 4.56 -33.01 -2.72
N THR A 712 5.43 -33.78 -3.38
CA THR A 712 5.21 -34.17 -4.78
C THR A 712 3.92 -34.99 -4.94
N THR A 713 3.69 -35.96 -4.06
CA THR A 713 2.45 -36.75 -4.05
C THR A 713 1.22 -35.86 -3.81
N THR A 714 1.31 -34.94 -2.84
CA THR A 714 0.22 -33.98 -2.54
C THR A 714 -0.17 -33.14 -3.74
N ILE A 715 0.79 -32.62 -4.50
CA ILE A 715 0.52 -31.87 -5.74
C ILE A 715 -0.13 -32.76 -6.80
N GLN A 716 0.35 -33.98 -6.97
CA GLN A 716 -0.22 -34.93 -7.95
C GLN A 716 -1.65 -35.34 -7.57
N GLU A 717 -1.93 -35.54 -6.29
CA GLU A 717 -3.28 -35.82 -5.80
C GLU A 717 -4.21 -34.64 -6.02
N ALA A 718 -3.76 -33.40 -5.78
CA ALA A 718 -4.56 -32.19 -5.96
C ALA A 718 -5.04 -32.04 -7.42
N PHE A 719 -4.27 -32.50 -8.41
CA PHE A 719 -4.68 -32.46 -9.82
C PHE A 719 -5.89 -33.33 -10.12
N GLY A 720 -6.21 -34.32 -9.29
CA GLY A 720 -7.41 -35.12 -9.40
C GLY A 720 -8.72 -34.33 -9.08
N TYR A 721 -8.63 -33.17 -8.51
CA TYR A 721 -9.74 -32.29 -8.12
C TYR A 721 -9.97 -31.13 -9.08
N ALA A 722 -9.55 -31.23 -10.34
CA ALA A 722 -9.81 -30.20 -11.35
C ALA A 722 -11.32 -29.92 -11.50
N VAL A 723 -11.72 -28.66 -11.48
CA VAL A 723 -13.10 -28.19 -11.49
C VAL A 723 -13.44 -27.56 -12.83
#